data_1f1bdb1ff80d0624c20726e862023f27
#
_entry.id   1f1bdb1ff80d0624c20726e862023f27
#
_cell.length_a   1.000
_cell.length_b   1.000
_cell.length_c   1.000
_cell.angle_alpha   90.00
_cell.angle_beta   90.00
_cell.angle_gamma   90.00
#
_symmetry.space_group_name_H-M   'P 1'
#
loop_
_entity.id
_entity.type
_entity.pdbx_description
1 polymer ?
#
loop_
_entity_poly.entity_id
_entity_poly.type
_entity_poly.pdbx_seq_one_letter_code
_entity_poly.pdbx_strand_id
1 'polypeptide(L)'
;MEQDPDHGATILMRPPEILDYSLTGHNAERAVELGLAEADWYQSPLPRATMRKFLERRDGPAIRDTLLLIAILGATGYATAALWGSWWAAIPYLIYAVFYGTSSDSRWHECSHGTAFKTDWMNNVVYEVASFMVMRESVIWRWSHTRHHSDTVIVGRDPEIQIPRPPDIKGLALALINYGGYMTYYPNLIRHACGQMSDAERTYVPDTEFGKIFRNARISVAIYALILVSAITLQSWVPIFLFMLPQFFGTWLMIVHNTTQHAGLAENVLDHRLNCRTVYMNPISRFIYWNMNYHVEHHMFPLVPYHRLPELHKAVKADCPSPYPSILSAWKEILPTILQQVKDPTYHVKRQLPPAQPRIDEGIPHSQAKPNTDGWIEVCAAADLGNEDVIRFDHVKKTFALYRDNSGKLYATDGICTHGNTHLGEGLVKGKIVECPKHNGRFNLEDGSPARAPICRGLATYPIEERDGRLWLNVEKAGGVGARHEKTYQLRVVSNTSVATFIKELVLEPVDANEKIKFTAGDYMQLDIPTYQKIEFREFDIPEPYATVWERQHVFDLQVSNLETSRRNNYSLASNAVTERQLKFNVRIATPPPGQDCPPGVGSSYAFNLKAGDEVTAIGSFGDFHIKPTQKEMVYIGGGAGMAPLRAHIAQLFENDHSARKVSYWYGARSKQEIYYEDYFQQLADAHHNFDFQLALSDPLEDDNWTGHTGFIHEVVLINYLEAHPNPKAVEFYLCGPPMMVKACTTMLAQLGVSDGQIAFDEF
;
A
#
# COMPACT_ATOMS: atom_id res chain seq x y z
N MET A 1 -63.35 -1.90 12.97
CA MET A 1 -63.50 -0.56 12.36
C MET A 1 -62.44 0.32 12.99
N GLU A 2 -61.31 0.37 12.39
CA GLU A 2 -60.30 1.37 12.65
C GLU A 2 -59.42 1.43 11.42
N GLN A 3 -59.35 2.60 10.80
CA GLN A 3 -58.63 2.87 9.58
C GLN A 3 -57.18 3.25 9.97
N ASP A 4 -56.26 2.54 9.37
CA ASP A 4 -54.84 2.85 9.39
C ASP A 4 -54.52 3.79 8.18
N PRO A 5 -53.95 4.97 8.36
CA PRO A 5 -53.59 5.85 7.24
C PRO A 5 -52.17 5.51 6.75
N ASP A 6 -52.15 4.91 5.61
CA ASP A 6 -51.00 4.61 4.79
C ASP A 6 -50.22 5.90 4.44
N HIS A 7 -49.11 6.13 5.11
CA HIS A 7 -48.11 7.15 4.72
C HIS A 7 -47.11 6.53 3.75
N GLY A 8 -47.47 6.54 2.49
CA GLY A 8 -46.57 6.24 1.38
C GLY A 8 -45.33 7.16 1.37
N ALA A 9 -44.31 6.78 2.10
CA ALA A 9 -42.95 7.31 1.88
C ALA A 9 -42.44 6.78 0.56
N THR A 10 -42.56 7.58 -0.49
CA THR A 10 -41.83 7.36 -1.75
C THR A 10 -40.36 7.37 -1.44
N ILE A 11 -39.74 6.19 -1.32
CA ILE A 11 -38.28 6.05 -1.29
C ILE A 11 -37.81 6.55 -2.65
N LEU A 12 -37.35 7.81 -2.72
CA LEU A 12 -36.59 8.33 -3.82
C LEU A 12 -35.33 7.43 -3.93
N MET A 13 -35.35 6.44 -4.81
CA MET A 13 -34.16 5.70 -5.19
C MET A 13 -33.15 6.74 -5.68
N ARG A 14 -32.08 6.96 -4.91
CA ARG A 14 -30.92 7.74 -5.41
C ARG A 14 -30.48 7.06 -6.70
N PRO A 15 -30.19 7.82 -7.78
CA PRO A 15 -29.60 7.23 -8.97
C PRO A 15 -28.36 6.43 -8.57
N PRO A 16 -28.10 5.27 -9.21
CA PRO A 16 -26.95 4.46 -8.89
C PRO A 16 -25.69 5.34 -9.00
N GLU A 17 -24.92 5.39 -7.93
CA GLU A 17 -23.70 6.19 -7.84
C GLU A 17 -22.72 5.63 -8.89
N ILE A 18 -22.34 6.47 -9.87
CA ILE A 18 -21.32 6.10 -10.86
C ILE A 18 -19.99 6.09 -10.14
N LEU A 19 -19.35 4.91 -10.05
CA LEU A 19 -18.08 4.75 -9.36
C LEU A 19 -16.96 5.47 -10.12
N ASP A 20 -16.07 6.14 -9.38
CA ASP A 20 -14.87 6.75 -9.91
C ASP A 20 -13.73 5.72 -9.89
N TYR A 21 -13.25 5.31 -11.07
CA TYR A 21 -12.15 4.36 -11.26
C TYR A 21 -10.77 5.01 -11.22
N SER A 22 -10.70 6.33 -11.04
CA SER A 22 -9.43 7.05 -10.89
C SER A 22 -8.69 6.60 -9.64
N LEU A 23 -7.39 6.32 -9.76
CA LEU A 23 -6.53 5.92 -8.63
C LEU A 23 -6.29 7.06 -7.63
N THR A 24 -6.64 8.28 -7.97
CA THR A 24 -6.55 9.50 -7.15
C THR A 24 -7.94 10.06 -6.80
N GLY A 25 -9.00 9.32 -7.09
CA GLY A 25 -10.38 9.73 -6.86
C GLY A 25 -10.92 9.30 -5.50
N HIS A 26 -12.14 9.77 -5.16
CA HIS A 26 -12.79 9.50 -3.87
C HIS A 26 -13.03 8.00 -3.58
N ASN A 27 -13.17 7.15 -4.61
CA ASN A 27 -13.35 5.71 -4.40
C ASN A 27 -12.06 5.04 -3.90
N ALA A 28 -10.88 5.61 -4.16
CA ALA A 28 -9.62 5.12 -3.59
C ALA A 28 -9.60 5.29 -2.05
N GLU A 29 -10.05 6.43 -1.55
CA GLU A 29 -10.17 6.72 -0.11
C GLU A 29 -11.26 5.84 0.53
N ARG A 30 -12.43 5.75 -0.11
CA ARG A 30 -13.54 4.91 0.36
C ARG A 30 -13.18 3.42 0.46
N ALA A 31 -12.34 2.90 -0.42
CA ALA A 31 -11.87 1.52 -0.33
C ALA A 31 -11.02 1.28 0.93
N VAL A 32 -10.23 2.27 1.35
CA VAL A 32 -9.48 2.22 2.63
C VAL A 32 -10.43 2.26 3.82
N GLU A 33 -11.40 3.18 3.82
CA GLU A 33 -12.40 3.32 4.88
C GLU A 33 -13.23 2.04 5.07
N LEU A 34 -13.54 1.34 3.98
CA LEU A 34 -14.27 0.07 3.99
C LEU A 34 -13.39 -1.14 4.34
N GLY A 35 -12.10 -0.94 4.62
CA GLY A 35 -11.17 -2.02 4.95
C GLY A 35 -10.85 -2.96 3.78
N LEU A 36 -11.06 -2.52 2.54
CA LEU A 36 -10.76 -3.30 1.34
C LEU A 36 -9.28 -3.22 0.95
N ALA A 37 -8.59 -2.16 1.37
CA ALA A 37 -7.16 -2.01 1.16
C ALA A 37 -6.38 -2.92 2.12
N GLU A 38 -5.36 -3.61 1.60
CA GLU A 38 -4.47 -4.49 2.39
C GLU A 38 -5.19 -5.62 3.14
N ALA A 39 -6.44 -5.91 2.79
CA ALA A 39 -7.25 -6.94 3.42
C ALA A 39 -6.74 -8.36 3.12
N ASP A 40 -7.09 -9.28 3.98
CA ASP A 40 -6.86 -10.70 3.74
C ASP A 40 -7.88 -11.24 2.74
N TRP A 41 -7.37 -11.87 1.68
CA TRP A 41 -8.17 -12.51 0.65
C TRP A 41 -8.43 -13.97 0.98
N TYR A 42 -9.59 -14.46 0.59
CA TYR A 42 -9.89 -15.88 0.71
C TYR A 42 -8.92 -16.73 -0.10
N GLN A 43 -8.42 -17.80 0.51
CA GLN A 43 -7.63 -18.84 -0.14
C GLN A 43 -8.20 -20.21 0.20
N SER A 44 -8.30 -21.09 -0.81
CA SER A 44 -8.70 -22.49 -0.60
C SER A 44 -7.69 -23.18 0.32
N PRO A 45 -8.14 -23.84 1.41
CA PRO A 45 -7.22 -24.49 2.33
C PRO A 45 -6.55 -25.71 1.67
N LEU A 46 -5.22 -25.73 1.67
CA LEU A 46 -4.41 -26.81 1.16
C LEU A 46 -3.37 -27.24 2.21
N PRO A 47 -3.14 -28.57 2.40
CA PRO A 47 -2.07 -29.04 3.26
C PRO A 47 -0.72 -28.47 2.80
N ARG A 48 0.12 -28.03 3.76
CA ARG A 48 1.44 -27.44 3.51
C ARG A 48 2.31 -28.32 2.62
N ALA A 49 2.35 -29.63 2.87
CA ALA A 49 3.11 -30.59 2.07
C ALA A 49 2.63 -30.65 0.60
N THR A 50 1.33 -30.43 0.36
CA THR A 50 0.75 -30.37 -0.98
C THR A 50 1.11 -29.05 -1.66
N MET A 51 1.00 -27.93 -0.92
CA MET A 51 1.34 -26.61 -1.44
C MET A 51 2.82 -26.51 -1.86
N ARG A 52 3.73 -27.07 -1.09
CA ARG A 52 5.17 -27.12 -1.43
C ARG A 52 5.42 -27.79 -2.78
N LYS A 53 4.68 -28.86 -3.14
CA LYS A 53 4.81 -29.52 -4.47
C LYS A 53 4.35 -28.59 -5.60
N PHE A 54 3.32 -27.78 -5.38
CA PHE A 54 2.86 -26.82 -6.39
C PHE A 54 3.81 -25.65 -6.56
N LEU A 55 4.51 -25.23 -5.50
CA LEU A 55 5.49 -24.15 -5.54
C LEU A 55 6.82 -24.53 -6.23
N GLU A 56 7.02 -25.82 -6.57
CA GLU A 56 8.25 -26.28 -7.23
C GLU A 56 8.41 -25.68 -8.61
N ARG A 57 9.41 -24.81 -8.78
CA ARG A 57 9.75 -24.17 -10.06
C ARG A 57 10.76 -25.02 -10.82
N ARG A 58 10.60 -25.07 -12.15
CA ARG A 58 11.46 -25.81 -13.07
C ARG A 58 11.77 -24.97 -14.31
N ASP A 59 13.04 -24.97 -14.75
CA ASP A 59 13.44 -24.24 -15.95
C ASP A 59 12.92 -24.90 -17.24
N GLY A 60 12.92 -26.22 -17.29
CA GLY A 60 12.63 -27.02 -18.50
C GLY A 60 11.35 -26.61 -19.23
N PRO A 61 10.17 -26.61 -18.60
CA PRO A 61 8.92 -26.21 -19.25
C PRO A 61 8.97 -24.83 -19.88
N ALA A 62 9.46 -23.84 -19.15
CA ALA A 62 9.51 -22.45 -19.61
C ALA A 62 10.58 -22.23 -20.69
N ILE A 63 11.73 -22.91 -20.62
CA ILE A 63 12.74 -22.90 -21.71
C ILE A 63 12.13 -23.48 -22.99
N ARG A 64 11.50 -24.64 -22.91
CA ARG A 64 10.85 -25.28 -24.07
C ARG A 64 9.84 -24.33 -24.71
N ASP A 65 8.94 -23.79 -23.94
CA ASP A 65 7.84 -22.97 -24.44
C ASP A 65 8.33 -21.60 -24.97
N THR A 66 9.42 -21.07 -24.39
CA THR A 66 10.06 -19.83 -24.88
C THR A 66 10.83 -20.09 -26.19
N LEU A 67 11.59 -21.18 -26.28
CA LEU A 67 12.30 -21.54 -27.53
C LEU A 67 11.33 -21.85 -28.65
N LEU A 68 10.21 -22.53 -28.37
CA LEU A 68 9.15 -22.76 -29.36
C LEU A 68 8.53 -21.46 -29.87
N LEU A 69 8.26 -20.50 -28.97
CA LEU A 69 7.77 -19.17 -29.35
C LEU A 69 8.79 -18.46 -30.25
N ILE A 70 10.06 -18.45 -29.86
CA ILE A 70 11.13 -17.83 -30.67
C ILE A 70 11.22 -18.48 -32.05
N ALA A 71 11.12 -19.80 -32.15
CA ALA A 71 11.13 -20.53 -33.42
C ALA A 71 9.92 -20.14 -34.29
N ILE A 72 8.72 -20.06 -33.72
CA ILE A 72 7.52 -19.63 -34.44
C ILE A 72 7.68 -18.18 -34.96
N LEU A 73 8.13 -17.26 -34.10
CA LEU A 73 8.34 -15.86 -34.47
C LEU A 73 9.45 -15.75 -35.53
N GLY A 74 10.56 -16.48 -35.38
CA GLY A 74 11.65 -16.51 -36.37
C GLY A 74 11.19 -17.02 -37.75
N ALA A 75 10.50 -18.16 -37.77
CA ALA A 75 10.00 -18.75 -39.00
C ALA A 75 8.96 -17.88 -39.70
N THR A 76 7.97 -17.39 -38.96
CA THR A 76 6.90 -16.55 -39.52
C THR A 76 7.39 -15.15 -39.88
N GLY A 77 8.27 -14.55 -39.10
CA GLY A 77 8.91 -13.26 -39.40
C GLY A 77 9.81 -13.35 -40.63
N TYR A 78 10.63 -14.41 -40.74
CA TYR A 78 11.42 -14.68 -41.97
C TYR A 78 10.53 -14.86 -43.21
N ALA A 79 9.49 -15.68 -43.11
CA ALA A 79 8.56 -15.90 -44.21
C ALA A 79 7.87 -14.58 -44.60
N THR A 80 7.48 -13.73 -43.67
CA THR A 80 6.93 -12.42 -43.91
C THR A 80 7.91 -11.53 -44.72
N ALA A 81 9.18 -11.48 -44.29
CA ALA A 81 10.20 -10.69 -44.97
C ALA A 81 10.55 -11.24 -46.35
N ALA A 82 10.64 -12.58 -46.49
CA ALA A 82 10.93 -13.23 -47.78
C ALA A 82 9.81 -13.06 -48.83
N LEU A 83 8.55 -12.97 -48.39
CA LEU A 83 7.38 -12.77 -49.22
C LEU A 83 6.97 -11.30 -49.34
N TRP A 84 7.75 -10.36 -48.78
CA TRP A 84 7.43 -8.95 -48.75
C TRP A 84 7.24 -8.39 -50.16
N GLY A 85 6.21 -7.59 -50.32
CA GLY A 85 5.78 -7.08 -51.64
C GLY A 85 4.76 -7.97 -52.37
N SER A 86 4.46 -9.15 -51.79
CA SER A 86 3.40 -10.05 -52.27
C SER A 86 2.28 -10.13 -51.23
N TRP A 87 1.04 -10.32 -51.64
CA TRP A 87 -0.11 -10.56 -50.78
C TRP A 87 0.07 -11.82 -49.93
N TRP A 88 0.91 -12.78 -50.31
CA TRP A 88 1.23 -13.97 -49.54
C TRP A 88 1.97 -13.67 -48.23
N ALA A 89 2.62 -12.50 -48.11
CA ALA A 89 3.24 -12.07 -46.89
C ALA A 89 2.24 -11.88 -45.72
N ALA A 90 0.97 -11.60 -46.04
CA ALA A 90 -0.07 -11.37 -45.04
C ALA A 90 -0.32 -12.62 -44.13
N ILE A 91 -0.24 -13.83 -44.71
CA ILE A 91 -0.52 -15.07 -43.98
C ILE A 91 0.51 -15.29 -42.82
N PRO A 92 1.83 -15.39 -43.12
CA PRO A 92 2.81 -15.54 -42.06
C PRO A 92 2.87 -14.33 -41.13
N TYR A 93 2.58 -13.12 -41.63
CA TYR A 93 2.54 -11.91 -40.79
C TYR A 93 1.40 -11.94 -39.78
N LEU A 94 0.20 -12.35 -40.12
CA LEU A 94 -0.91 -12.45 -39.16
C LEU A 94 -0.64 -13.50 -38.11
N ILE A 95 -0.03 -14.64 -38.49
CA ILE A 95 0.41 -15.64 -37.52
C ILE A 95 1.48 -15.06 -36.59
N TYR A 96 2.50 -14.41 -37.18
CA TYR A 96 3.54 -13.69 -36.42
C TYR A 96 2.94 -12.69 -35.42
N ALA A 97 2.05 -11.83 -35.87
CA ALA A 97 1.45 -10.78 -35.08
C ALA A 97 0.65 -11.33 -33.88
N VAL A 98 -0.14 -12.41 -34.09
CA VAL A 98 -0.88 -13.07 -33.01
C VAL A 98 0.07 -13.66 -31.96
N PHE A 99 1.11 -14.39 -32.37
CA PHE A 99 2.07 -14.93 -31.43
C PHE A 99 2.90 -13.82 -30.76
N TYR A 100 3.29 -12.78 -31.49
CA TYR A 100 3.99 -11.64 -30.95
C TYR A 100 3.13 -10.88 -29.92
N GLY A 101 1.91 -10.51 -30.26
CA GLY A 101 1.03 -9.68 -29.44
C GLY A 101 0.44 -10.44 -28.24
N THR A 102 -0.16 -11.60 -28.50
CA THR A 102 -0.88 -12.34 -27.46
C THR A 102 0.05 -13.16 -26.54
N SER A 103 1.09 -13.84 -27.11
CA SER A 103 1.97 -14.65 -26.29
C SER A 103 2.92 -13.83 -25.41
N SER A 104 3.25 -12.60 -25.82
CA SER A 104 4.09 -11.72 -24.98
C SER A 104 3.38 -11.30 -23.71
N ASP A 105 2.07 -11.11 -23.74
CA ASP A 105 1.27 -10.74 -22.58
C ASP A 105 1.35 -11.78 -21.45
N SER A 106 1.13 -13.05 -21.76
CA SER A 106 1.21 -14.12 -20.74
C SER A 106 2.62 -14.35 -20.20
N ARG A 107 3.66 -14.16 -21.02
CA ARG A 107 5.06 -14.23 -20.57
C ARG A 107 5.46 -13.04 -19.71
N TRP A 108 5.01 -11.87 -20.10
CA TRP A 108 5.13 -10.67 -19.28
C TRP A 108 4.48 -10.90 -17.91
N HIS A 109 3.22 -11.35 -17.89
CA HIS A 109 2.43 -11.60 -16.67
C HIS A 109 3.18 -12.57 -15.73
N GLU A 110 3.45 -13.79 -16.18
CA GLU A 110 4.07 -14.84 -15.34
C GLU A 110 5.50 -14.51 -14.91
N CYS A 111 6.30 -13.92 -15.81
CA CYS A 111 7.66 -13.53 -15.48
C CYS A 111 7.72 -12.27 -14.58
N SER A 112 6.64 -11.46 -14.51
CA SER A 112 6.54 -10.38 -13.52
C SER A 112 6.57 -10.91 -12.10
N HIS A 113 5.91 -12.07 -11.86
CA HIS A 113 5.96 -12.79 -10.58
C HIS A 113 7.31 -13.51 -10.34
N GLY A 114 8.10 -13.72 -11.40
CA GLY A 114 9.37 -14.46 -11.32
C GLY A 114 9.17 -15.97 -11.04
N THR A 115 8.06 -16.52 -11.47
CA THR A 115 7.63 -17.90 -11.19
C THR A 115 7.85 -18.87 -12.35
N ALA A 116 7.92 -18.35 -13.61
CA ALA A 116 8.05 -19.16 -14.82
C ALA A 116 9.30 -20.06 -14.81
N PHE A 117 10.43 -19.52 -14.41
CA PHE A 117 11.72 -20.21 -14.35
C PHE A 117 12.19 -20.36 -12.89
N LYS A 118 12.91 -21.46 -12.63
CA LYS A 118 13.65 -21.62 -11.37
C LYS A 118 14.80 -20.61 -11.29
N THR A 119 15.46 -20.35 -12.43
CA THR A 119 16.61 -19.46 -12.56
C THR A 119 16.15 -18.01 -12.73
N ASP A 120 16.46 -17.15 -11.78
CA ASP A 120 15.90 -15.78 -11.69
C ASP A 120 16.23 -14.87 -12.88
N TRP A 121 17.46 -14.92 -13.42
CA TRP A 121 17.82 -14.07 -14.55
C TRP A 121 16.99 -14.38 -15.80
N MET A 122 16.56 -15.64 -15.99
CA MET A 122 15.70 -16.03 -17.13
C MET A 122 14.33 -15.36 -17.04
N ASN A 123 13.73 -15.30 -15.83
CA ASN A 123 12.49 -14.55 -15.62
C ASN A 123 12.67 -13.08 -16.02
N ASN A 124 13.76 -12.43 -15.60
CA ASN A 124 13.99 -11.02 -15.88
C ASN A 124 14.22 -10.76 -17.38
N VAL A 125 15.02 -11.57 -18.07
CA VAL A 125 15.25 -11.40 -19.52
C VAL A 125 13.96 -11.59 -20.32
N VAL A 126 13.21 -12.65 -20.06
CA VAL A 126 11.94 -12.89 -20.76
C VAL A 126 10.93 -11.79 -20.43
N TYR A 127 10.91 -11.32 -19.18
CA TYR A 127 10.07 -10.22 -18.75
C TYR A 127 10.34 -8.91 -19.53
N GLU A 128 11.60 -8.50 -19.64
CA GLU A 128 11.97 -7.26 -20.34
C GLU A 128 11.63 -7.35 -21.84
N VAL A 129 11.93 -8.48 -22.49
CA VAL A 129 11.60 -8.70 -23.90
C VAL A 129 10.07 -8.70 -24.10
N ALA A 130 9.35 -9.45 -23.30
CA ALA A 130 7.89 -9.53 -23.38
C ALA A 130 7.23 -8.18 -23.08
N SER A 131 7.75 -7.41 -22.13
CA SER A 131 7.30 -6.04 -21.82
C SER A 131 7.39 -5.12 -23.03
N PHE A 132 8.55 -5.13 -23.72
CA PHE A 132 8.73 -4.38 -24.96
C PHE A 132 7.74 -4.83 -26.05
N MET A 133 7.59 -6.15 -26.24
CA MET A 133 6.68 -6.71 -27.24
C MET A 133 5.22 -6.35 -26.97
N VAL A 134 4.75 -6.33 -25.72
CA VAL A 134 3.36 -6.02 -25.35
C VAL A 134 3.11 -4.52 -25.13
N MET A 135 4.11 -3.67 -25.41
CA MET A 135 4.04 -2.21 -25.22
C MET A 135 3.73 -1.84 -23.75
N ARG A 136 4.47 -2.41 -22.81
CA ARG A 136 4.40 -2.10 -21.37
C ARG A 136 5.78 -1.72 -20.85
N GLU A 137 5.87 -0.65 -20.08
CA GLU A 137 7.12 -0.26 -19.43
C GLU A 137 7.37 -1.18 -18.24
N SER A 138 8.44 -1.97 -18.29
CA SER A 138 8.66 -3.11 -17.40
C SER A 138 8.59 -2.77 -15.90
N VAL A 139 9.21 -1.66 -15.47
CA VAL A 139 9.22 -1.29 -14.05
C VAL A 139 7.83 -0.85 -13.57
N ILE A 140 7.19 0.07 -14.30
CA ILE A 140 5.85 0.58 -13.95
C ILE A 140 4.83 -0.57 -13.89
N TRP A 141 4.81 -1.40 -14.93
CA TRP A 141 3.84 -2.48 -15.03
C TRP A 141 4.09 -3.63 -14.05
N ARG A 142 5.31 -3.81 -13.54
CA ARG A 142 5.56 -4.74 -12.43
C ARG A 142 4.88 -4.26 -11.15
N TRP A 143 4.95 -2.97 -10.86
CA TRP A 143 4.28 -2.36 -9.72
C TRP A 143 2.75 -2.33 -9.90
N SER A 144 2.28 -1.97 -11.10
CA SER A 144 0.86 -2.03 -11.47
C SER A 144 0.30 -3.43 -11.22
N HIS A 145 0.98 -4.47 -11.74
CA HIS A 145 0.53 -5.85 -11.61
C HIS A 145 0.59 -6.37 -10.17
N THR A 146 1.59 -5.96 -9.41
CA THR A 146 1.63 -6.22 -7.97
C THR A 146 0.44 -5.61 -7.26
N ARG A 147 0.10 -4.35 -7.60
CA ARG A 147 -1.07 -3.67 -7.04
C ARG A 147 -2.38 -4.35 -7.45
N HIS A 148 -2.50 -4.80 -8.70
CA HIS A 148 -3.64 -5.57 -9.19
C HIS A 148 -3.86 -6.84 -8.36
N HIS A 149 -2.82 -7.60 -8.03
CA HIS A 149 -2.94 -8.77 -7.16
C HIS A 149 -3.29 -8.44 -5.71
N SER A 150 -2.90 -7.26 -5.22
CA SER A 150 -3.27 -6.80 -3.87
C SER A 150 -4.72 -6.37 -3.77
N ASP A 151 -5.19 -5.66 -4.79
CA ASP A 151 -6.45 -4.93 -4.81
C ASP A 151 -7.30 -5.33 -6.02
N THR A 152 -7.32 -6.62 -6.39
CA THR A 152 -7.98 -7.15 -7.61
C THR A 152 -9.43 -6.68 -7.73
N VAL A 153 -9.71 -5.85 -8.74
CA VAL A 153 -11.04 -5.28 -9.03
C VAL A 153 -11.61 -4.46 -7.85
N ILE A 154 -10.73 -3.87 -7.02
CA ILE A 154 -11.12 -2.86 -6.04
C ILE A 154 -11.12 -1.49 -6.74
N VAL A 155 -12.30 -0.89 -6.86
CA VAL A 155 -12.49 0.37 -7.59
C VAL A 155 -11.73 1.52 -6.94
N GLY A 156 -11.00 2.29 -7.75
CA GLY A 156 -10.13 3.38 -7.31
C GLY A 156 -8.75 2.92 -6.81
N ARG A 157 -8.48 1.60 -6.74
CA ARG A 157 -7.21 1.07 -6.25
C ARG A 157 -6.50 0.16 -7.26
N ASP A 158 -7.23 -0.66 -7.98
CA ASP A 158 -6.67 -1.56 -9.01
C ASP A 158 -6.35 -0.79 -10.30
N PRO A 159 -5.07 -0.66 -10.70
CA PRO A 159 -4.69 0.05 -11.92
C PRO A 159 -4.97 -0.75 -13.21
N GLU A 160 -5.37 -2.03 -13.11
CA GLU A 160 -5.55 -2.93 -14.25
C GLU A 160 -7.02 -3.29 -14.54
N ILE A 161 -8.00 -2.53 -14.01
CA ILE A 161 -9.41 -2.73 -14.37
C ILE A 161 -9.63 -2.42 -15.84
N GLN A 162 -9.81 -3.48 -16.64
CA GLN A 162 -9.91 -3.36 -18.10
C GLN A 162 -11.24 -2.78 -18.58
N ILE A 163 -12.33 -3.02 -17.86
CA ILE A 163 -13.68 -2.63 -18.24
C ILE A 163 -14.36 -1.90 -17.08
N PRO A 164 -14.12 -0.58 -16.95
CA PRO A 164 -14.84 0.27 -15.99
C PRO A 164 -16.35 0.27 -16.31
N ARG A 165 -17.18 0.58 -15.33
CA ARG A 165 -18.63 0.65 -15.48
C ARG A 165 -19.14 2.09 -15.41
N PRO A 166 -19.98 2.53 -16.35
CA PRO A 166 -20.51 1.80 -17.51
C PRO A 166 -19.44 1.52 -18.58
N PRO A 167 -19.49 0.34 -19.26
CA PRO A 167 -18.51 -0.04 -20.28
C PRO A 167 -18.53 0.87 -21.52
N ASP A 168 -17.35 1.26 -21.98
CA ASP A 168 -17.18 1.91 -23.30
C ASP A 168 -17.10 0.85 -24.42
N ILE A 169 -18.23 0.60 -25.07
CA ILE A 169 -18.32 -0.40 -26.15
C ILE A 169 -17.46 -0.02 -27.36
N LYS A 170 -17.29 1.27 -27.67
CA LYS A 170 -16.41 1.71 -28.77
C LYS A 170 -14.95 1.47 -28.41
N GLY A 171 -14.56 1.84 -27.18
CA GLY A 171 -13.23 1.55 -26.64
C GLY A 171 -12.91 0.07 -26.65
N LEU A 172 -13.84 -0.81 -26.26
CA LEU A 172 -13.67 -2.26 -26.33
C LEU A 172 -13.48 -2.79 -27.75
N ALA A 173 -14.21 -2.26 -28.74
CA ALA A 173 -14.00 -2.63 -30.13
C ALA A 173 -12.62 -2.16 -30.65
N LEU A 174 -12.19 -0.95 -30.30
CA LEU A 174 -10.88 -0.41 -30.65
C LEU A 174 -9.72 -1.11 -29.91
N ALA A 175 -9.99 -1.71 -28.75
CA ALA A 175 -8.99 -2.52 -28.02
C ALA A 175 -8.56 -3.75 -28.82
N LEU A 176 -9.41 -4.31 -29.67
CA LEU A 176 -9.07 -5.46 -30.53
C LEU A 176 -7.89 -5.16 -31.47
N ILE A 177 -7.67 -3.90 -31.82
CA ILE A 177 -6.53 -3.43 -32.64
C ILE A 177 -5.51 -2.63 -31.79
N ASN A 178 -5.61 -2.71 -30.50
CA ASN A 178 -4.76 -1.99 -29.54
C ASN A 178 -4.70 -0.47 -29.74
N TYR A 179 -5.75 0.14 -30.25
CA TYR A 179 -5.76 1.58 -30.54
C TYR A 179 -5.47 2.42 -29.30
N GLY A 180 -6.16 2.12 -28.17
CA GLY A 180 -5.92 2.79 -26.89
C GLY A 180 -4.47 2.61 -26.41
N GLY A 181 -3.92 1.39 -26.53
CA GLY A 181 -2.53 1.12 -26.18
C GLY A 181 -1.55 2.00 -26.94
N TYR A 182 -1.72 2.15 -28.26
CA TYR A 182 -0.85 3.05 -29.03
C TYR A 182 -0.98 4.51 -28.61
N MET A 183 -2.21 4.97 -28.33
CA MET A 183 -2.46 6.35 -27.92
C MET A 183 -1.96 6.70 -26.53
N THR A 184 -1.81 5.73 -25.66
CA THR A 184 -1.33 5.96 -24.28
C THR A 184 0.16 5.62 -24.10
N TYR A 185 0.63 4.53 -24.71
CA TYR A 185 1.99 4.03 -24.48
C TYR A 185 3.08 5.01 -24.97
N TYR A 186 3.02 5.47 -26.21
CA TYR A 186 4.07 6.35 -26.75
C TYR A 186 4.13 7.72 -26.03
N PRO A 187 3.02 8.41 -25.77
CA PRO A 187 3.06 9.64 -24.97
C PRO A 187 3.64 9.43 -23.57
N ASN A 188 3.24 8.34 -22.89
CA ASN A 188 3.76 8.01 -21.56
C ASN A 188 5.25 7.70 -21.62
N LEU A 189 5.68 6.90 -22.58
CA LEU A 189 7.10 6.57 -22.78
C LEU A 189 7.96 7.83 -23.00
N ILE A 190 7.48 8.80 -23.77
CA ILE A 190 8.18 10.08 -23.98
C ILE A 190 8.18 10.88 -22.68
N ARG A 191 7.06 10.96 -21.96
CA ARG A 191 6.96 11.64 -20.67
C ARG A 191 7.99 11.08 -19.68
N HIS A 192 8.08 9.74 -19.56
CA HIS A 192 9.04 9.09 -18.68
C HIS A 192 10.49 9.28 -19.14
N ALA A 193 10.75 9.23 -20.45
CA ALA A 193 12.07 9.55 -21.00
C ALA A 193 12.52 10.98 -20.66
N CYS A 194 11.58 11.93 -20.55
CA CYS A 194 11.79 13.28 -20.06
C CYS A 194 11.86 13.42 -18.54
N GLY A 195 11.72 12.33 -17.78
CA GLY A 195 11.85 12.33 -16.30
C GLY A 195 10.59 12.74 -15.54
N GLN A 196 9.40 12.52 -16.09
CA GLN A 196 8.12 12.91 -15.47
C GLN A 196 7.25 11.68 -15.20
N MET A 197 6.64 11.62 -14.00
CA MET A 197 5.63 10.63 -13.59
C MET A 197 4.26 11.29 -13.48
N SER A 198 3.18 10.54 -13.69
CA SER A 198 1.82 11.01 -13.39
C SER A 198 1.45 10.75 -11.93
N ASP A 199 0.45 11.48 -11.42
CA ASP A 199 -0.05 11.31 -10.05
C ASP A 199 -0.64 9.91 -9.85
N ALA A 200 -1.35 9.36 -10.82
CA ALA A 200 -1.87 8.01 -10.79
C ALA A 200 -0.77 6.95 -10.63
N GLU A 201 0.34 7.08 -11.37
CA GLU A 201 1.49 6.15 -11.26
C GLU A 201 2.19 6.25 -9.90
N ARG A 202 2.24 7.45 -9.31
CA ARG A 202 2.80 7.67 -7.96
C ARG A 202 2.02 6.94 -6.85
N THR A 203 0.75 6.61 -7.06
CA THR A 203 -0.06 5.89 -6.06
C THR A 203 0.40 4.45 -5.83
N TYR A 204 1.16 3.86 -6.78
CA TYR A 204 1.60 2.46 -6.68
C TYR A 204 3.09 2.24 -7.02
N VAL A 205 3.81 3.23 -7.53
CA VAL A 205 5.25 3.13 -7.82
C VAL A 205 6.04 3.96 -6.80
N PRO A 206 6.94 3.36 -6.01
CA PRO A 206 7.81 4.11 -5.10
C PRO A 206 8.79 5.02 -5.82
N ASP A 207 9.11 6.16 -5.23
CA ASP A 207 10.05 7.15 -5.78
C ASP A 207 11.45 6.56 -6.06
N THR A 208 11.86 5.57 -5.27
CA THR A 208 13.13 4.85 -5.44
C THR A 208 13.26 4.13 -6.79
N GLU A 209 12.14 3.87 -7.46
CA GLU A 209 12.08 3.18 -8.76
C GLU A 209 12.12 4.16 -9.96
N PHE A 210 11.85 5.45 -9.75
CA PHE A 210 11.74 6.44 -10.84
C PHE A 210 12.99 6.50 -11.73
N GLY A 211 14.18 6.46 -11.14
CA GLY A 211 15.43 6.44 -11.90
C GLY A 211 15.55 5.26 -12.88
N LYS A 212 15.03 4.09 -12.50
CA LYS A 212 15.00 2.90 -13.37
C LYS A 212 13.99 3.06 -14.50
N ILE A 213 12.81 3.64 -14.20
CA ILE A 213 11.75 3.92 -15.17
C ILE A 213 12.28 4.86 -16.26
N PHE A 214 12.84 5.99 -15.87
CA PHE A 214 13.37 7.00 -16.81
C PHE A 214 14.48 6.43 -17.69
N ARG A 215 15.36 5.62 -17.12
CA ARG A 215 16.41 4.94 -17.87
C ARG A 215 15.83 3.95 -18.89
N ASN A 216 14.88 3.09 -18.45
CA ASN A 216 14.28 2.09 -19.32
C ASN A 216 13.45 2.72 -20.44
N ALA A 217 12.74 3.81 -20.15
CA ALA A 217 12.01 4.60 -21.15
C ALA A 217 12.94 5.14 -22.23
N ARG A 218 14.11 5.73 -21.86
CA ARG A 218 15.13 6.22 -22.80
C ARG A 218 15.70 5.11 -23.67
N ILE A 219 15.94 3.93 -23.08
CA ILE A 219 16.38 2.74 -23.85
C ILE A 219 15.32 2.33 -24.87
N SER A 220 14.05 2.26 -24.46
CA SER A 220 12.95 1.92 -25.37
C SER A 220 12.79 2.93 -26.52
N VAL A 221 12.88 4.23 -26.23
CA VAL A 221 12.87 5.28 -27.26
C VAL A 221 14.03 5.09 -28.23
N ALA A 222 15.24 4.78 -27.75
CA ALA A 222 16.41 4.52 -28.60
C ALA A 222 16.19 3.28 -29.50
N ILE A 223 15.57 2.20 -28.98
CA ILE A 223 15.23 1.01 -29.77
C ILE A 223 14.22 1.35 -30.86
N TYR A 224 13.17 2.12 -30.57
CA TYR A 224 12.20 2.55 -31.58
C TYR A 224 12.85 3.45 -32.64
N ALA A 225 13.71 4.37 -32.24
CA ALA A 225 14.49 5.18 -33.18
C ALA A 225 15.37 4.31 -34.09
N LEU A 226 16.04 3.29 -33.54
CA LEU A 226 16.84 2.34 -34.34
C LEU A 226 15.98 1.55 -35.34
N ILE A 227 14.78 1.12 -34.95
CA ILE A 227 13.83 0.44 -35.86
C ILE A 227 13.46 1.36 -37.03
N LEU A 228 13.14 2.64 -36.76
CA LEU A 228 12.82 3.64 -37.79
C LEU A 228 14.01 3.91 -38.72
N VAL A 229 15.21 4.10 -38.14
CA VAL A 229 16.44 4.26 -38.95
C VAL A 229 16.70 3.04 -39.80
N SER A 230 16.50 1.81 -39.27
CA SER A 230 16.63 0.57 -40.04
C SER A 230 15.64 0.50 -41.22
N ALA A 231 14.41 0.91 -41.00
CA ALA A 231 13.42 0.95 -42.08
C ALA A 231 13.79 1.94 -43.20
N ILE A 232 14.33 3.11 -42.84
CA ILE A 232 14.81 4.11 -43.78
C ILE A 232 16.02 3.61 -44.55
N THR A 233 17.04 3.08 -43.87
CA THR A 233 18.29 2.61 -44.49
C THR A 233 18.08 1.40 -45.38
N LEU A 234 17.19 0.49 -45.01
CA LEU A 234 16.81 -0.67 -45.81
C LEU A 234 15.76 -0.35 -46.87
N GLN A 235 15.24 0.86 -46.91
CA GLN A 235 14.14 1.28 -47.76
C GLN A 235 12.97 0.28 -47.73
N SER A 236 12.65 -0.24 -46.53
CA SER A 236 11.69 -1.30 -46.32
C SER A 236 10.82 -1.07 -45.10
N TRP A 237 9.53 -1.34 -45.19
CA TRP A 237 8.59 -1.32 -44.07
C TRP A 237 8.69 -2.54 -43.16
N VAL A 238 9.45 -3.58 -43.54
CA VAL A 238 9.58 -4.84 -42.77
C VAL A 238 9.96 -4.61 -41.32
N PRO A 239 10.96 -3.79 -40.94
CA PRO A 239 11.28 -3.54 -39.56
C PRO A 239 10.12 -2.98 -38.74
N ILE A 240 9.36 -2.04 -39.32
CA ILE A 240 8.20 -1.44 -38.68
C ILE A 240 7.09 -2.49 -38.47
N PHE A 241 6.81 -3.29 -39.47
CA PHE A 241 5.78 -4.33 -39.43
C PHE A 241 6.17 -5.42 -38.39
N LEU A 242 7.42 -5.81 -38.31
CA LEU A 242 7.85 -6.87 -37.38
C LEU A 242 7.99 -6.39 -35.92
N PHE A 243 8.26 -5.12 -35.65
CA PHE A 243 8.59 -4.67 -34.29
C PHE A 243 7.67 -3.59 -33.74
N MET A 244 6.98 -2.79 -34.56
CA MET A 244 6.12 -1.71 -34.09
C MET A 244 4.63 -1.98 -34.30
N LEU A 245 4.25 -2.68 -35.37
CA LEU A 245 2.85 -2.91 -35.73
C LEU A 245 2.26 -4.28 -35.36
N PRO A 246 2.99 -5.28 -34.82
CA PRO A 246 2.37 -6.57 -34.54
C PRO A 246 1.21 -6.48 -33.56
N GLN A 247 1.28 -5.56 -32.59
CA GLN A 247 0.21 -5.33 -31.64
C GLN A 247 -1.10 -4.90 -32.29
N PHE A 248 -1.03 -4.10 -33.37
CA PHE A 248 -2.22 -3.67 -34.11
C PHE A 248 -2.98 -4.87 -34.73
N PHE A 249 -2.26 -5.87 -35.20
CA PHE A 249 -2.83 -7.03 -35.91
C PHE A 249 -3.02 -8.26 -35.02
N GLY A 250 -2.32 -8.35 -33.88
CA GLY A 250 -2.26 -9.56 -33.07
C GLY A 250 -2.93 -9.49 -31.70
N THR A 251 -3.24 -8.30 -31.19
CA THR A 251 -3.80 -8.09 -29.85
C THR A 251 -5.23 -8.62 -29.67
N TRP A 252 -5.99 -8.76 -30.75
CA TRP A 252 -7.39 -9.19 -30.67
C TRP A 252 -7.58 -10.51 -29.89
N LEU A 253 -6.67 -11.46 -30.04
CA LEU A 253 -6.75 -12.74 -29.31
C LEU A 253 -6.39 -12.58 -27.83
N MET A 254 -5.45 -11.67 -27.50
CA MET A 254 -5.15 -11.27 -26.13
C MET A 254 -6.42 -10.69 -25.45
N ILE A 255 -7.11 -9.76 -26.11
CA ILE A 255 -8.35 -9.16 -25.59
C ILE A 255 -9.41 -10.24 -25.38
N VAL A 256 -9.58 -11.18 -26.33
CA VAL A 256 -10.52 -12.30 -26.19
C VAL A 256 -10.20 -13.17 -24.99
N HIS A 257 -8.92 -13.44 -24.70
CA HIS A 257 -8.51 -14.21 -23.53
C HIS A 257 -8.64 -13.40 -22.23
N ASN A 258 -8.05 -12.20 -22.15
CA ASN A 258 -7.99 -11.42 -20.93
C ASN A 258 -9.36 -10.95 -20.46
N THR A 259 -10.29 -10.64 -21.35
CA THR A 259 -11.68 -10.34 -20.99
C THR A 259 -12.34 -11.50 -20.23
N THR A 260 -11.91 -12.75 -20.43
CA THR A 260 -12.47 -13.87 -19.67
C THR A 260 -12.06 -13.86 -18.19
N GLN A 261 -11.05 -13.10 -17.79
CA GLN A 261 -10.51 -13.09 -16.42
C GLN A 261 -11.49 -12.49 -15.41
N HIS A 262 -11.88 -11.23 -15.58
CA HIS A 262 -12.64 -10.44 -14.58
C HIS A 262 -13.95 -9.85 -15.11
N ALA A 263 -14.12 -9.72 -16.43
CA ALA A 263 -15.19 -8.93 -17.02
C ALA A 263 -16.60 -9.35 -16.55
N GLY A 264 -17.40 -8.38 -16.07
CA GLY A 264 -18.79 -8.60 -15.64
C GLY A 264 -18.97 -9.30 -14.30
N LEU A 265 -17.89 -9.59 -13.56
CA LEU A 265 -17.92 -10.19 -12.22
C LEU A 265 -18.02 -9.11 -11.12
N ALA A 266 -18.10 -9.52 -9.86
CA ALA A 266 -18.24 -8.59 -8.73
C ALA A 266 -16.99 -7.69 -8.58
N GLU A 267 -17.21 -6.45 -8.16
CA GLU A 267 -16.18 -5.49 -7.76
C GLU A 267 -16.19 -5.31 -6.23
N ASN A 268 -15.10 -4.82 -5.66
CA ASN A 268 -14.99 -4.53 -4.23
C ASN A 268 -15.29 -5.74 -3.33
N VAL A 269 -14.78 -6.92 -3.71
CA VAL A 269 -14.91 -8.18 -2.97
C VAL A 269 -13.54 -8.77 -2.65
N LEU A 270 -13.41 -9.44 -1.51
CA LEU A 270 -12.15 -10.03 -1.03
C LEU A 270 -12.07 -11.55 -1.25
N ASP A 271 -12.71 -12.04 -2.29
CA ASP A 271 -12.72 -13.45 -2.66
C ASP A 271 -12.57 -13.59 -4.19
N HIS A 272 -11.43 -14.10 -4.62
CA HIS A 272 -11.12 -14.27 -6.05
C HIS A 272 -12.09 -15.23 -6.77
N ARG A 273 -12.81 -16.06 -6.05
CA ARG A 273 -13.86 -16.92 -6.60
C ARG A 273 -15.07 -16.11 -7.11
N LEU A 274 -15.23 -14.86 -6.63
CA LEU A 274 -16.30 -13.94 -7.03
C LEU A 274 -15.91 -13.01 -8.18
N ASN A 275 -14.61 -12.64 -8.28
CA ASN A 275 -14.13 -11.65 -9.24
C ASN A 275 -13.19 -12.20 -10.33
N CYS A 276 -12.87 -13.51 -10.31
CA CYS A 276 -12.05 -14.18 -11.33
C CYS A 276 -12.78 -15.36 -11.97
N ARG A 277 -12.36 -15.77 -13.19
CA ARG A 277 -12.88 -16.96 -13.91
C ARG A 277 -11.80 -17.97 -14.20
N THR A 278 -12.17 -19.24 -14.17
CA THR A 278 -11.39 -20.32 -14.77
C THR A 278 -12.13 -20.83 -16.01
N VAL A 279 -11.42 -20.89 -17.15
CA VAL A 279 -11.99 -21.25 -18.46
C VAL A 279 -11.15 -22.33 -19.10
N TYR A 280 -11.76 -23.45 -19.48
CA TYR A 280 -11.02 -24.49 -20.21
C TYR A 280 -10.71 -24.05 -21.63
N MET A 281 -9.46 -24.28 -22.03
CA MET A 281 -8.94 -23.88 -23.35
C MET A 281 -8.27 -25.06 -24.06
N ASN A 282 -8.24 -25.00 -25.39
CA ASN A 282 -7.51 -25.97 -26.22
C ASN A 282 -5.98 -25.84 -26.01
N PRO A 283 -5.19 -26.85 -26.41
CA PRO A 283 -3.74 -26.83 -26.18
C PRO A 283 -2.99 -25.63 -26.79
N ILE A 284 -3.44 -25.13 -27.94
CA ILE A 284 -2.81 -23.97 -28.63
C ILE A 284 -3.06 -22.70 -27.81
N SER A 285 -4.32 -22.45 -27.42
CA SER A 285 -4.66 -21.32 -26.55
C SER A 285 -3.93 -21.39 -25.20
N ARG A 286 -3.82 -22.58 -24.62
CA ARG A 286 -3.05 -22.78 -23.36
C ARG A 286 -1.56 -22.53 -23.53
N PHE A 287 -0.96 -22.86 -24.66
CA PHE A 287 0.44 -22.54 -24.97
C PHE A 287 0.64 -21.02 -25.13
N ILE A 288 -0.24 -20.39 -25.91
CA ILE A 288 -0.22 -18.93 -26.12
C ILE A 288 -0.41 -18.20 -24.78
N TYR A 289 -1.32 -18.67 -23.93
CA TYR A 289 -1.76 -18.00 -22.71
C TYR A 289 -1.07 -18.49 -21.44
N TRP A 290 -0.11 -19.40 -21.54
CA TRP A 290 0.64 -19.97 -20.41
C TRP A 290 -0.24 -20.40 -19.24
N ASN A 291 -1.32 -21.11 -19.51
CA ASN A 291 -2.30 -21.57 -18.51
C ASN A 291 -2.94 -20.46 -17.64
N MET A 292 -2.82 -19.17 -18.00
CA MET A 292 -3.50 -18.07 -17.32
C MET A 292 -5.04 -18.18 -17.38
N ASN A 293 -5.55 -19.14 -18.11
CA ASN A 293 -6.96 -19.54 -18.10
C ASN A 293 -7.44 -20.13 -16.77
N TYR A 294 -6.53 -20.54 -15.87
CA TYR A 294 -6.79 -20.93 -14.48
C TYR A 294 -6.64 -19.68 -13.55
N HIS A 295 -7.42 -18.65 -13.82
CA HIS A 295 -7.18 -17.33 -13.26
C HIS A 295 -7.63 -17.20 -11.80
N VAL A 296 -8.66 -17.93 -11.37
CA VAL A 296 -9.07 -18.03 -9.96
C VAL A 296 -7.91 -18.60 -9.12
N GLU A 297 -7.32 -19.68 -9.59
CA GLU A 297 -6.22 -20.38 -8.93
C GLU A 297 -4.96 -19.52 -8.90
N HIS A 298 -4.68 -18.81 -9.99
CA HIS A 298 -3.53 -17.94 -10.10
C HIS A 298 -3.61 -16.77 -9.12
N HIS A 299 -4.76 -16.09 -9.00
CA HIS A 299 -4.94 -15.00 -8.03
C HIS A 299 -4.92 -15.48 -6.58
N MET A 300 -5.48 -16.65 -6.27
CA MET A 300 -5.37 -17.22 -4.93
C MET A 300 -3.94 -17.63 -4.56
N PHE A 301 -3.15 -18.11 -5.54
CA PHE A 301 -1.82 -18.66 -5.30
C PHE A 301 -0.79 -18.18 -6.34
N PRO A 302 -0.43 -16.88 -6.33
CA PRO A 302 0.42 -16.28 -7.37
C PRO A 302 1.87 -16.80 -7.37
N LEU A 303 2.32 -17.50 -6.33
CA LEU A 303 3.63 -18.18 -6.28
C LEU A 303 3.69 -19.46 -7.11
N VAL A 304 2.53 -20.04 -7.46
CA VAL A 304 2.48 -21.30 -8.21
C VAL A 304 2.79 -21.05 -9.69
N PRO A 305 3.85 -21.65 -10.26
CA PRO A 305 4.22 -21.41 -11.64
C PRO A 305 3.16 -21.92 -12.63
N TYR A 306 3.04 -21.25 -13.79
CA TYR A 306 2.02 -21.53 -14.81
C TYR A 306 1.89 -23.01 -15.19
N HIS A 307 3.00 -23.74 -15.21
CA HIS A 307 3.00 -25.15 -15.58
C HIS A 307 2.40 -26.08 -14.50
N ARG A 308 2.23 -25.59 -13.26
CA ARG A 308 1.58 -26.29 -12.14
C ARG A 308 0.12 -25.90 -11.93
N LEU A 309 -0.36 -24.80 -12.52
CA LEU A 309 -1.75 -24.35 -12.38
C LEU A 309 -2.79 -25.43 -12.72
N PRO A 310 -2.61 -26.31 -13.76
CA PRO A 310 -3.55 -27.39 -14.01
C PRO A 310 -3.61 -28.45 -12.91
N GLU A 311 -2.52 -28.65 -12.16
CA GLU A 311 -2.48 -29.58 -11.02
C GLU A 311 -3.12 -28.94 -9.80
N LEU A 312 -2.81 -27.67 -9.53
CA LEU A 312 -3.43 -26.85 -8.48
C LEU A 312 -4.95 -26.81 -8.67
N HIS A 313 -5.43 -26.51 -9.90
CA HIS A 313 -6.86 -26.51 -10.22
C HIS A 313 -7.54 -27.81 -9.79
N LYS A 314 -6.94 -28.99 -10.06
CA LYS A 314 -7.52 -30.27 -9.64
C LYS A 314 -7.67 -30.39 -8.12
N ALA A 315 -6.73 -29.80 -7.37
CA ALA A 315 -6.75 -29.86 -5.92
C ALA A 315 -7.81 -28.94 -5.29
N VAL A 316 -8.03 -27.73 -5.87
CA VAL A 316 -8.95 -26.72 -5.30
C VAL A 316 -10.30 -26.67 -6.01
N LYS A 317 -10.52 -27.41 -7.08
CA LYS A 317 -11.72 -27.38 -7.92
C LYS A 317 -13.04 -27.51 -7.14
N ALA A 318 -13.04 -28.35 -6.10
CA ALA A 318 -14.24 -28.57 -5.28
C ALA A 318 -14.66 -27.35 -4.46
N ASP A 319 -13.73 -26.43 -4.19
CA ASP A 319 -13.91 -25.20 -3.44
C ASP A 319 -14.13 -23.97 -4.35
N CYS A 320 -14.02 -24.13 -5.66
CA CYS A 320 -14.14 -23.08 -6.65
C CYS A 320 -15.45 -23.19 -7.46
N PRO A 321 -15.93 -22.06 -8.04
CA PRO A 321 -17.03 -22.12 -9.01
C PRO A 321 -16.69 -23.03 -10.19
N SER A 322 -17.71 -23.66 -10.79
CA SER A 322 -17.53 -24.52 -11.95
C SER A 322 -16.83 -23.78 -13.09
N PRO A 323 -15.74 -24.33 -13.65
CA PRO A 323 -15.03 -23.72 -14.78
C PRO A 323 -15.91 -23.65 -16.03
N TYR A 324 -15.73 -22.62 -16.85
CA TYR A 324 -16.37 -22.55 -18.15
C TYR A 324 -15.76 -23.58 -19.10
N PRO A 325 -16.59 -24.38 -19.82
CA PRO A 325 -16.07 -25.48 -20.66
C PRO A 325 -15.32 -24.99 -21.91
N SER A 326 -15.44 -23.71 -22.28
CA SER A 326 -14.71 -23.11 -23.39
C SER A 326 -14.72 -21.57 -23.34
N ILE A 327 -13.85 -20.94 -24.11
CA ILE A 327 -13.85 -19.48 -24.31
C ILE A 327 -15.21 -18.99 -24.81
N LEU A 328 -15.82 -19.73 -25.77
CA LEU A 328 -17.13 -19.36 -26.31
C LEU A 328 -18.23 -19.39 -25.24
N SER A 329 -18.17 -20.37 -24.32
CA SER A 329 -19.16 -20.44 -23.23
C SER A 329 -19.00 -19.29 -22.23
N ALA A 330 -17.78 -18.87 -21.95
CA ALA A 330 -17.52 -17.69 -21.12
C ALA A 330 -18.05 -16.41 -21.80
N TRP A 331 -17.80 -16.24 -23.10
CA TRP A 331 -18.27 -15.09 -23.85
C TRP A 331 -19.79 -15.04 -24.01
N LYS A 332 -20.51 -16.17 -24.01
CA LYS A 332 -21.98 -16.20 -23.97
C LYS A 332 -22.56 -15.58 -22.69
N GLU A 333 -21.81 -15.54 -21.61
CA GLU A 333 -22.19 -14.84 -20.37
C GLU A 333 -21.64 -13.40 -20.38
N ILE A 334 -20.37 -13.21 -20.77
CA ILE A 334 -19.68 -11.93 -20.68
C ILE A 334 -20.35 -10.86 -21.55
N LEU A 335 -20.64 -11.16 -22.82
CA LEU A 335 -21.17 -10.17 -23.75
C LEU A 335 -22.54 -9.62 -23.32
N PRO A 336 -23.55 -10.44 -22.96
CA PRO A 336 -24.81 -9.93 -22.43
C PRO A 336 -24.62 -9.14 -21.13
N THR A 337 -23.70 -9.57 -20.25
CA THR A 337 -23.41 -8.87 -18.99
C THR A 337 -22.84 -7.48 -19.25
N ILE A 338 -21.85 -7.34 -20.14
CA ILE A 338 -21.29 -6.04 -20.53
C ILE A 338 -22.39 -5.12 -21.12
N LEU A 339 -23.24 -5.65 -21.98
CA LEU A 339 -24.36 -4.88 -22.56
C LEU A 339 -25.38 -4.46 -21.49
N GLN A 340 -25.60 -5.29 -20.48
CA GLN A 340 -26.46 -4.95 -19.34
C GLN A 340 -25.82 -3.87 -18.46
N GLN A 341 -24.51 -3.93 -18.25
CA GLN A 341 -23.75 -2.93 -17.48
C GLN A 341 -23.73 -1.54 -18.10
N VAL A 342 -23.95 -1.42 -19.41
CA VAL A 342 -24.18 -0.11 -20.07
C VAL A 342 -25.43 0.57 -19.55
N LYS A 343 -26.49 -0.22 -19.22
CA LYS A 343 -27.78 0.28 -18.75
C LYS A 343 -27.82 0.38 -17.22
N ASP A 344 -27.20 -0.56 -16.55
CA ASP A 344 -27.12 -0.68 -15.09
C ASP A 344 -25.67 -0.97 -14.70
N PRO A 345 -24.87 0.04 -14.34
CA PRO A 345 -23.49 -0.13 -13.93
C PRO A 345 -23.29 -1.01 -12.71
N THR A 346 -24.32 -1.20 -11.88
CA THR A 346 -24.25 -2.03 -10.67
C THR A 346 -24.42 -3.52 -10.97
N TYR A 347 -24.90 -3.86 -12.17
CA TYR A 347 -25.12 -5.25 -12.56
C TYR A 347 -23.83 -6.05 -12.63
N HIS A 348 -23.83 -7.25 -12.07
CA HIS A 348 -22.75 -8.23 -12.18
C HIS A 348 -23.29 -9.65 -12.11
N VAL A 349 -22.51 -10.60 -12.61
CA VAL A 349 -22.85 -12.03 -12.53
C VAL A 349 -22.80 -12.48 -11.08
N LYS A 350 -23.94 -12.90 -10.52
CA LYS A 350 -24.03 -13.46 -9.17
C LYS A 350 -23.56 -14.91 -9.18
N ARG A 351 -22.52 -15.21 -8.42
CA ARG A 351 -21.97 -16.56 -8.28
C ARG A 351 -22.42 -17.20 -6.98
N GLN A 352 -22.79 -18.47 -7.05
CA GLN A 352 -22.96 -19.31 -5.87
C GLN A 352 -21.62 -19.98 -5.57
N LEU A 353 -21.06 -19.69 -4.40
CA LEU A 353 -19.84 -20.33 -3.94
C LEU A 353 -20.15 -21.61 -3.19
N PRO A 354 -19.29 -22.64 -3.28
CA PRO A 354 -19.28 -23.73 -2.31
C PRO A 354 -19.12 -23.16 -0.88
N PRO A 355 -19.59 -23.85 0.16
CA PRO A 355 -19.32 -23.47 1.55
C PRO A 355 -17.82 -23.32 1.77
N ALA A 356 -17.40 -22.21 2.42
CA ALA A 356 -16.00 -21.99 2.73
C ALA A 356 -15.46 -23.17 3.55
N GLN A 357 -14.33 -23.74 3.11
CA GLN A 357 -13.65 -24.78 3.84
C GLN A 357 -12.96 -24.17 5.06
N PRO A 358 -13.00 -24.81 6.24
CA PRO A 358 -12.23 -24.34 7.38
C PRO A 358 -10.72 -24.37 7.06
N ARG A 359 -9.97 -23.39 7.55
CA ARG A 359 -8.49 -23.45 7.46
C ARG A 359 -8.00 -24.75 8.06
N ILE A 360 -7.06 -25.40 7.39
CA ILE A 360 -6.42 -26.62 7.91
C ILE A 360 -5.46 -26.17 9.01
N ASP A 361 -5.80 -26.48 10.26
CA ASP A 361 -4.90 -26.30 11.37
C ASP A 361 -3.89 -27.47 11.38
N GLU A 362 -2.70 -27.24 10.85
CA GLU A 362 -1.61 -28.25 10.81
C GLU A 362 -0.79 -28.22 12.10
N GLY A 363 -1.36 -27.78 13.21
CA GLY A 363 -0.65 -27.76 14.49
C GLY A 363 0.46 -26.70 14.50
N ILE A 364 0.11 -25.44 14.24
CA ILE A 364 1.07 -24.33 14.31
C ILE A 364 1.72 -24.35 15.70
N PRO A 365 3.06 -24.49 15.81
CA PRO A 365 3.74 -24.41 17.07
C PRO A 365 3.41 -23.07 17.77
N HIS A 366 2.94 -23.13 18.99
CA HIS A 366 2.65 -21.96 19.79
C HIS A 366 3.13 -22.15 21.23
N SER A 367 3.52 -21.06 21.87
CA SER A 367 3.97 -21.09 23.27
C SER A 367 3.50 -19.88 24.03
N GLN A 368 3.02 -20.12 25.26
CA GLN A 368 2.74 -19.09 26.27
C GLN A 368 3.79 -19.10 27.39
N ALA A 369 4.78 -19.99 27.31
CA ALA A 369 5.84 -20.10 28.32
C ALA A 369 6.68 -18.82 28.36
N LYS A 370 7.15 -18.44 29.54
CA LYS A 370 8.11 -17.35 29.62
C LYS A 370 9.46 -17.80 29.06
N PRO A 371 10.17 -16.96 28.31
CA PRO A 371 11.55 -17.23 27.92
C PRO A 371 12.41 -17.50 29.12
N ASN A 372 13.49 -18.24 28.92
CA ASN A 372 14.51 -18.39 29.96
C ASN A 372 15.22 -17.04 30.22
N THR A 373 16.13 -17.02 31.21
CA THR A 373 16.87 -15.81 31.62
C THR A 373 17.66 -15.13 30.51
N ASP A 374 17.97 -15.87 29.43
CA ASP A 374 18.71 -15.38 28.27
C ASP A 374 17.81 -15.05 27.07
N GLY A 375 16.48 -15.12 27.23
CA GLY A 375 15.49 -14.78 26.22
C GLY A 375 15.16 -15.93 25.26
N TRP A 376 15.56 -17.18 25.53
CA TRP A 376 15.32 -18.33 24.66
C TRP A 376 14.05 -19.09 25.02
N ILE A 377 13.37 -19.57 23.97
CA ILE A 377 12.18 -20.42 24.07
C ILE A 377 12.30 -21.63 23.15
N GLU A 378 11.83 -22.78 23.60
CA GLU A 378 11.72 -23.99 22.77
C GLU A 378 10.52 -23.86 21.81
N VAL A 379 10.71 -24.20 20.53
CA VAL A 379 9.70 -24.07 19.49
C VAL A 379 9.08 -25.41 19.12
N CYS A 380 9.86 -26.31 18.49
CA CYS A 380 9.39 -27.59 17.96
C CYS A 380 10.57 -28.55 17.76
N ALA A 381 10.30 -29.77 17.28
CA ALA A 381 11.38 -30.68 16.87
C ALA A 381 12.11 -30.14 15.63
N ALA A 382 13.43 -30.26 15.61
CA ALA A 382 14.24 -29.79 14.46
C ALA A 382 13.88 -30.50 13.15
N ALA A 383 13.36 -31.73 13.22
CA ALA A 383 12.89 -32.50 12.10
C ALA A 383 11.61 -31.96 11.44
N ASP A 384 10.84 -31.10 12.15
CA ASP A 384 9.62 -30.51 11.61
C ASP A 384 9.91 -29.42 10.57
N LEU A 385 11.17 -28.89 10.56
CA LEU A 385 11.62 -27.87 9.61
C LEU A 385 12.63 -28.49 8.62
N GLY A 386 12.15 -28.82 7.42
CA GLY A 386 12.99 -29.36 6.35
C GLY A 386 13.91 -28.34 5.70
N ASN A 387 14.83 -28.76 4.82
CA ASN A 387 15.64 -27.86 4.00
C ASN A 387 14.78 -27.10 2.98
N GLU A 388 15.14 -25.85 2.70
CA GLU A 388 14.36 -24.88 1.89
C GLU A 388 12.90 -24.81 2.37
N ASP A 389 12.73 -24.70 3.69
CA ASP A 389 11.43 -24.75 4.34
C ASP A 389 11.25 -23.61 5.32
N VAL A 390 9.97 -23.33 5.64
CA VAL A 390 9.56 -22.32 6.62
C VAL A 390 8.41 -22.84 7.47
N ILE A 391 8.42 -22.54 8.76
CA ILE A 391 7.30 -22.78 9.66
C ILE A 391 6.91 -21.49 10.38
N ARG A 392 5.63 -21.39 10.70
CA ARG A 392 5.09 -20.36 11.57
C ARG A 392 5.28 -20.78 13.03
N PHE A 393 5.59 -19.83 13.88
CA PHE A 393 5.62 -19.98 15.34
C PHE A 393 4.96 -18.78 16.01
N ASP A 394 3.99 -19.02 16.88
CA ASP A 394 3.29 -17.98 17.62
C ASP A 394 3.70 -18.00 19.10
N HIS A 395 4.14 -16.85 19.62
CA HIS A 395 4.51 -16.68 20.99
C HIS A 395 3.85 -15.46 21.61
N VAL A 396 2.95 -15.67 22.57
CA VAL A 396 2.13 -14.64 23.24
C VAL A 396 1.38 -13.79 22.21
N LYS A 397 1.82 -12.56 21.94
CA LYS A 397 1.23 -11.63 20.96
C LYS A 397 2.08 -11.46 19.69
N LYS A 398 3.24 -12.12 19.61
CA LYS A 398 4.14 -12.08 18.45
C LYS A 398 4.04 -13.34 17.63
N THR A 399 4.22 -13.18 16.33
CA THR A 399 4.31 -14.30 15.40
C THR A 399 5.64 -14.23 14.66
N PHE A 400 6.27 -15.40 14.46
CA PHE A 400 7.59 -15.54 13.85
C PHE A 400 7.51 -16.50 12.69
N ALA A 401 8.43 -16.35 11.74
CA ALA A 401 8.70 -17.32 10.71
C ALA A 401 10.12 -17.87 10.88
N LEU A 402 10.23 -19.19 10.98
CA LEU A 402 11.49 -19.91 11.13
C LEU A 402 11.84 -20.62 9.84
N TYR A 403 13.07 -20.52 9.41
CA TYR A 403 13.51 -21.01 8.12
C TYR A 403 14.73 -21.91 8.22
N ARG A 404 14.84 -22.86 7.30
CA ARG A 404 16.07 -23.61 7.06
C ARG A 404 16.41 -23.51 5.58
N ASP A 405 17.60 -23.03 5.24
CA ASP A 405 18.05 -22.91 3.86
C ASP A 405 18.50 -24.27 3.27
N ASN A 406 18.95 -24.26 2.02
CA ASN A 406 19.42 -25.45 1.34
C ASN A 406 20.74 -26.01 1.90
N SER A 407 21.49 -25.23 2.68
CA SER A 407 22.70 -25.67 3.39
C SER A 407 22.42 -26.26 4.77
N GLY A 408 21.17 -26.15 5.24
CA GLY A 408 20.74 -26.54 6.58
C GLY A 408 20.88 -25.45 7.64
N LYS A 409 21.31 -24.23 7.27
CA LYS A 409 21.43 -23.11 8.19
C LYS A 409 20.04 -22.56 8.56
N LEU A 410 19.88 -22.25 9.85
CA LEU A 410 18.65 -21.77 10.43
C LEU A 410 18.59 -20.23 10.44
N TYR A 411 17.39 -19.69 10.26
CA TYR A 411 17.08 -18.26 10.35
C TYR A 411 15.70 -18.08 10.97
N ALA A 412 15.45 -16.92 11.57
CA ALA A 412 14.13 -16.54 12.05
C ALA A 412 13.91 -15.05 11.85
N THR A 413 12.68 -14.67 11.49
CA THR A 413 12.25 -13.27 11.32
C THR A 413 10.92 -13.03 11.97
N ASP A 414 10.48 -11.75 12.01
CA ASP A 414 9.07 -11.45 12.17
C ASP A 414 8.24 -12.29 11.21
N GLY A 415 7.08 -12.77 11.68
CA GLY A 415 6.24 -13.66 10.89
C GLY A 415 5.43 -12.95 9.80
N ILE A 416 5.21 -11.64 9.91
CA ILE A 416 4.34 -10.86 9.03
C ILE A 416 5.15 -10.07 8.01
N CYS A 417 4.75 -10.19 6.75
CA CYS A 417 5.32 -9.41 5.65
C CYS A 417 5.06 -7.91 5.84
N THR A 418 6.11 -7.09 5.70
CA THR A 418 6.05 -5.62 5.90
C THR A 418 5.30 -4.86 4.80
N HIS A 419 4.87 -5.54 3.72
CA HIS A 419 4.11 -4.94 2.64
C HIS A 419 2.61 -5.24 2.71
N GLY A 420 2.19 -6.46 3.04
CA GLY A 420 0.79 -6.85 2.84
C GLY A 420 0.20 -7.76 3.92
N ASN A 421 0.62 -7.61 5.18
CA ASN A 421 0.08 -8.29 6.38
C ASN A 421 -0.11 -9.82 6.27
N THR A 422 0.58 -10.49 5.34
CA THR A 422 0.50 -11.93 5.11
C THR A 422 1.61 -12.65 5.87
N HIS A 423 1.30 -13.81 6.44
CA HIS A 423 2.29 -14.58 7.19
C HIS A 423 3.32 -15.23 6.28
N LEU A 424 4.61 -14.99 6.55
CA LEU A 424 5.72 -15.53 5.76
C LEU A 424 5.94 -17.04 5.94
N GLY A 425 5.33 -17.65 6.97
CA GLY A 425 5.30 -19.11 7.16
C GLY A 425 4.61 -19.88 6.05
N GLU A 426 3.83 -19.19 5.20
CA GLU A 426 3.21 -19.75 3.99
C GLU A 426 4.03 -19.44 2.71
N GLY A 427 5.18 -18.81 2.86
CA GLY A 427 6.05 -18.38 1.77
C GLY A 427 6.94 -19.47 1.22
N LEU A 428 7.75 -19.11 0.25
CA LEU A 428 8.73 -19.98 -0.40
C LEU A 428 10.15 -19.60 0.02
N VAL A 429 10.89 -20.55 0.58
CA VAL A 429 12.31 -20.40 0.86
C VAL A 429 13.13 -20.86 -0.35
N LYS A 430 14.11 -20.05 -0.76
CA LYS A 430 15.02 -20.37 -1.85
C LYS A 430 16.43 -19.88 -1.48
N GLY A 431 17.29 -20.80 -1.07
CA GLY A 431 18.58 -20.44 -0.49
C GLY A 431 18.39 -19.51 0.70
N LYS A 432 19.02 -18.34 0.68
CA LYS A 432 18.96 -17.33 1.75
C LYS A 432 17.81 -16.30 1.57
N ILE A 433 16.82 -16.60 0.76
CA ILE A 433 15.70 -15.70 0.46
C ILE A 433 14.38 -16.36 0.87
N VAL A 434 13.48 -15.59 1.50
CA VAL A 434 12.06 -15.92 1.59
C VAL A 434 11.27 -15.05 0.62
N GLU A 435 10.36 -15.68 -0.10
CA GLU A 435 9.42 -15.04 -1.01
C GLU A 435 8.02 -15.05 -0.39
N CYS A 436 7.43 -13.85 -0.26
CA CYS A 436 6.10 -13.67 0.33
C CYS A 436 5.02 -14.31 -0.55
N PRO A 437 4.05 -15.05 0.02
CA PRO A 437 3.04 -15.77 -0.74
C PRO A 437 2.03 -14.88 -1.45
N LYS A 438 1.87 -13.63 -0.99
CA LYS A 438 0.82 -12.73 -1.50
C LYS A 438 1.26 -11.97 -2.76
N HIS A 439 2.47 -11.37 -2.75
CA HIS A 439 2.92 -10.49 -3.84
C HIS A 439 4.32 -10.81 -4.37
N ASN A 440 4.86 -11.98 -4.08
CA ASN A 440 6.18 -12.42 -4.53
C ASN A 440 7.35 -11.48 -4.13
N GLY A 441 7.11 -10.58 -3.15
CA GLY A 441 8.15 -9.76 -2.55
C GLY A 441 9.15 -10.63 -1.80
N ARG A 442 10.44 -10.25 -1.82
CA ARG A 442 11.51 -11.09 -1.27
C ARG A 442 12.27 -10.38 -0.17
N PHE A 443 12.63 -11.15 0.85
CA PHE A 443 13.52 -10.71 1.93
C PHE A 443 14.75 -11.60 2.01
N ASN A 444 15.88 -11.02 2.38
CA ASN A 444 17.09 -11.74 2.73
C ASN A 444 16.95 -12.28 4.15
N LEU A 445 17.17 -13.58 4.35
CA LEU A 445 17.05 -14.23 5.65
C LEU A 445 18.19 -13.88 6.62
N GLU A 446 19.35 -13.41 6.12
CA GLU A 446 20.51 -13.11 6.95
C GLU A 446 20.31 -11.83 7.77
N ASP A 447 19.72 -10.80 7.17
CA ASP A 447 19.59 -9.47 7.76
C ASP A 447 18.17 -8.88 7.67
N GLY A 448 17.22 -9.60 7.07
CA GLY A 448 15.84 -9.13 6.87
C GLY A 448 15.69 -8.06 5.78
N SER A 449 16.74 -7.74 5.01
CA SER A 449 16.69 -6.68 4.01
C SER A 449 15.73 -6.98 2.84
N PRO A 450 15.09 -5.94 2.26
CA PRO A 450 14.33 -6.09 1.03
C PRO A 450 15.21 -6.57 -0.13
N ALA A 451 14.82 -7.67 -0.79
CA ALA A 451 15.55 -8.24 -1.92
C ALA A 451 14.79 -8.10 -3.25
N ARG A 452 13.49 -7.84 -3.21
CA ARG A 452 12.64 -7.64 -4.40
C ARG A 452 11.38 -6.88 -4.05
N ALA A 453 10.98 -5.96 -4.97
CA ALA A 453 9.68 -5.31 -4.95
C ALA A 453 8.51 -6.31 -4.79
N PRO A 454 7.43 -5.94 -4.08
CA PRO A 454 7.10 -4.61 -3.57
C PRO A 454 7.64 -4.29 -2.16
N ILE A 455 8.57 -5.07 -1.65
CA ILE A 455 9.11 -4.85 -0.31
C ILE A 455 9.99 -3.60 -0.29
N CYS A 456 9.63 -2.64 0.57
CA CYS A 456 10.38 -1.40 0.79
C CYS A 456 11.00 -1.33 2.19
N ARG A 457 10.44 -2.08 3.17
CA ARG A 457 10.92 -2.14 4.56
C ARG A 457 11.38 -3.54 4.91
N GLY A 458 12.47 -3.65 5.69
CA GLY A 458 13.01 -4.94 6.13
C GLY A 458 12.23 -5.58 7.28
N LEU A 459 12.59 -6.82 7.58
CA LEU A 459 12.11 -7.61 8.72
C LEU A 459 13.13 -7.58 9.87
N ALA A 460 12.66 -7.67 11.09
CA ALA A 460 13.53 -8.04 12.19
C ALA A 460 13.94 -9.52 12.09
N THR A 461 15.19 -9.81 12.43
CA THR A 461 15.73 -11.18 12.52
C THR A 461 15.97 -11.56 13.98
N TYR A 462 15.93 -12.85 14.27
CA TYR A 462 16.09 -13.37 15.63
C TYR A 462 17.09 -14.51 15.65
N PRO A 463 17.94 -14.62 16.72
CA PRO A 463 18.80 -15.78 16.89
C PRO A 463 17.98 -17.06 17.03
N ILE A 464 18.34 -18.06 16.27
CA ILE A 464 17.74 -19.40 16.29
C ILE A 464 18.84 -20.45 16.26
N GLU A 465 18.69 -21.52 17.03
CA GLU A 465 19.64 -22.62 17.07
C GLU A 465 18.95 -23.96 17.33
N GLU A 466 19.66 -25.02 17.01
CA GLU A 466 19.25 -26.40 17.32
C GLU A 466 20.00 -26.89 18.55
N ARG A 467 19.28 -27.38 19.56
CA ARG A 467 19.82 -28.01 20.78
C ARG A 467 19.08 -29.33 21.02
N ASP A 468 19.79 -30.40 21.15
CA ASP A 468 19.23 -31.73 21.42
C ASP A 468 18.07 -32.16 20.51
N GLY A 469 18.16 -31.83 19.20
CA GLY A 469 17.12 -32.14 18.22
C GLY A 469 15.86 -31.26 18.32
N ARG A 470 15.91 -30.16 19.05
CA ARG A 470 14.84 -29.16 19.22
C ARG A 470 15.29 -27.80 18.69
N LEU A 471 14.39 -27.03 18.12
CA LEU A 471 14.63 -25.64 17.71
C LEU A 471 14.36 -24.70 18.87
N TRP A 472 15.30 -23.78 19.10
CA TRP A 472 15.25 -22.75 20.12
C TRP A 472 15.34 -21.38 19.48
N LEU A 473 14.41 -20.49 19.82
CA LEU A 473 14.33 -19.11 19.32
C LEU A 473 14.59 -18.12 20.45
N ASN A 474 15.46 -17.14 20.21
CA ASN A 474 15.60 -16.01 21.12
C ASN A 474 14.63 -14.91 20.73
N VAL A 475 13.55 -14.75 21.49
CA VAL A 475 12.45 -13.81 21.17
C VAL A 475 12.71 -12.37 21.61
N GLU A 476 13.79 -12.14 22.38
CA GLU A 476 14.13 -10.82 22.93
C GLU A 476 15.25 -10.10 22.15
N LYS A 477 16.12 -10.85 21.44
CA LYS A 477 17.25 -10.30 20.70
C LYS A 477 16.90 -10.07 19.23
N ALA A 478 16.07 -9.06 18.96
CA ALA A 478 15.81 -8.64 17.59
C ALA A 478 17.07 -8.03 16.96
N GLY A 479 17.35 -8.39 15.70
CA GLY A 479 18.45 -7.90 14.88
C GLY A 479 18.00 -7.63 13.44
N GLY A 480 18.94 -7.40 12.52
CA GLY A 480 18.66 -7.15 11.11
C GLY A 480 18.15 -5.72 10.83
N VAL A 481 17.90 -5.44 9.55
CA VAL A 481 17.52 -4.08 9.09
C VAL A 481 16.11 -3.66 9.48
N GLY A 482 15.24 -4.61 9.83
CA GLY A 482 13.88 -4.34 10.31
C GLY A 482 13.77 -4.33 11.84
N ALA A 483 14.88 -4.59 12.56
CA ALA A 483 14.87 -4.54 14.00
C ALA A 483 14.60 -3.11 14.46
N ARG A 484 13.41 -2.91 14.96
CA ARG A 484 13.14 -1.74 15.78
C ARG A 484 13.61 -2.10 17.17
N HIS A 485 14.49 -1.31 17.74
CA HIS A 485 14.80 -1.40 19.17
C HIS A 485 13.58 -0.88 19.94
N GLU A 486 12.54 -1.73 20.05
CA GLU A 486 11.38 -1.44 20.87
C GLU A 486 11.83 -1.47 22.33
N LYS A 487 12.35 -0.35 22.80
CA LYS A 487 12.64 -0.21 24.22
C LYS A 487 11.34 0.18 24.93
N THR A 488 11.00 -0.60 25.95
CA THR A 488 9.87 -0.31 26.82
C THR A 488 10.35 0.53 27.98
N TYR A 489 9.62 1.59 28.29
CA TYR A 489 9.91 2.54 29.34
C TYR A 489 8.76 2.56 30.36
N GLN A 490 9.08 2.64 31.63
CA GLN A 490 8.13 2.99 32.68
C GLN A 490 8.23 4.48 32.93
N LEU A 491 7.14 5.20 32.66
CA LEU A 491 7.06 6.65 32.73
C LEU A 491 6.08 7.05 33.83
N ARG A 492 6.38 8.14 34.53
CA ARG A 492 5.49 8.75 35.52
C ARG A 492 4.91 10.03 34.97
N VAL A 493 3.63 10.24 35.20
CA VAL A 493 2.94 11.48 34.86
C VAL A 493 3.42 12.59 35.77
N VAL A 494 3.98 13.64 35.18
CA VAL A 494 4.37 14.88 35.89
C VAL A 494 3.18 15.84 35.92
N SER A 495 2.53 16.04 34.76
CA SER A 495 1.35 16.88 34.65
C SER A 495 0.49 16.44 33.45
N ASN A 496 -0.80 16.78 33.50
CA ASN A 496 -1.76 16.52 32.43
C ASN A 496 -2.78 17.67 32.40
N THR A 497 -2.43 18.76 31.74
CA THR A 497 -3.16 20.05 31.81
C THR A 497 -3.84 20.38 30.49
N SER A 498 -5.05 20.94 30.53
CA SER A 498 -5.75 21.44 29.36
C SER A 498 -5.02 22.64 28.79
N VAL A 499 -4.68 22.59 27.49
CA VAL A 499 -4.01 23.66 26.73
C VAL A 499 -4.91 24.22 25.62
N ALA A 500 -5.97 23.49 25.27
CA ALA A 500 -7.05 23.91 24.39
C ALA A 500 -8.33 23.15 24.76
N THR A 501 -9.47 23.51 24.17
CA THR A 501 -10.78 22.93 24.53
C THR A 501 -10.79 21.41 24.55
N PHE A 502 -10.14 20.78 23.58
CA PHE A 502 -10.11 19.33 23.43
C PHE A 502 -8.69 18.75 23.44
N ILE A 503 -7.68 19.50 23.95
CA ILE A 503 -6.28 19.06 23.96
C ILE A 503 -5.70 19.27 25.35
N LYS A 504 -5.05 18.21 25.86
CA LYS A 504 -4.19 18.28 27.05
C LYS A 504 -2.72 18.13 26.66
N GLU A 505 -1.86 18.86 27.35
CA GLU A 505 -0.43 18.59 27.41
C GLU A 505 -0.18 17.55 28.48
N LEU A 506 0.18 16.35 28.06
CA LEU A 506 0.62 15.27 28.97
C LEU A 506 2.15 15.27 29.04
N VAL A 507 2.66 15.49 30.25
CA VAL A 507 4.11 15.50 30.53
C VAL A 507 4.49 14.26 31.32
N LEU A 508 5.41 13.47 30.77
CA LEU A 508 5.90 12.25 31.36
C LEU A 508 7.40 12.32 31.64
N GLU A 509 7.86 11.60 32.68
CA GLU A 509 9.28 11.42 32.94
C GLU A 509 9.60 9.94 33.22
N PRO A 510 10.82 9.45 32.95
CA PRO A 510 11.21 8.10 33.32
C PRO A 510 11.13 7.89 34.85
N VAL A 511 10.59 6.75 35.27
CA VAL A 511 10.54 6.34 36.68
C VAL A 511 11.97 6.15 37.20
N ASP A 512 12.85 5.54 36.40
CA ASP A 512 14.30 5.52 36.71
C ASP A 512 14.94 6.85 36.35
N ALA A 513 15.39 7.57 37.36
CA ALA A 513 16.04 8.87 37.22
C ALA A 513 17.31 8.85 36.35
N ASN A 514 17.95 7.69 36.17
CA ASN A 514 19.16 7.54 35.35
C ASN A 514 18.83 7.19 33.91
N GLU A 515 17.59 6.83 33.60
CA GLU A 515 17.17 6.48 32.25
C GLU A 515 17.07 7.71 31.34
N LYS A 516 17.74 7.63 30.20
CA LYS A 516 17.67 8.65 29.15
C LYS A 516 16.96 8.08 27.94
N ILE A 517 15.85 8.71 27.54
CA ILE A 517 15.12 8.35 26.35
C ILE A 517 15.69 9.16 25.20
N LYS A 518 16.25 8.44 24.20
CA LYS A 518 16.76 9.06 22.98
C LYS A 518 15.67 8.99 21.91
N PHE A 519 15.41 10.10 21.27
CA PHE A 519 14.48 10.20 20.15
C PHE A 519 14.93 11.29 19.18
N THR A 520 14.39 11.29 17.99
CA THR A 520 14.61 12.32 16.98
C THR A 520 13.37 13.23 16.91
N ALA A 521 13.55 14.51 16.65
CA ALA A 521 12.42 15.42 16.45
C ALA A 521 11.51 14.90 15.33
N GLY A 522 10.20 14.80 15.59
CA GLY A 522 9.21 14.16 14.74
C GLY A 522 8.90 12.69 15.09
N ASP A 523 9.63 12.09 16.03
CA ASP A 523 9.29 10.75 16.54
C ASP A 523 8.01 10.79 17.38
N TYR A 524 7.37 9.61 17.48
CA TYR A 524 6.27 9.32 18.39
C TYR A 524 6.61 8.16 19.35
N MET A 525 5.85 8.05 20.40
CA MET A 525 5.86 6.87 21.27
C MET A 525 4.49 6.20 21.28
N GLN A 526 4.50 4.89 21.52
CA GLN A 526 3.29 4.12 21.77
C GLN A 526 3.05 4.06 23.28
N LEU A 527 1.88 4.51 23.73
CA LEU A 527 1.46 4.34 25.12
C LEU A 527 0.59 3.08 25.21
N ASP A 528 0.86 2.23 26.18
CA ASP A 528 0.02 1.07 26.53
C ASP A 528 -1.24 1.56 27.25
N ILE A 529 -2.39 1.22 26.70
CA ILE A 529 -3.70 1.52 27.27
C ILE A 529 -4.23 0.24 27.89
N PRO A 530 -4.25 0.12 29.24
CA PRO A 530 -4.74 -1.09 29.89
C PRO A 530 -6.25 -1.26 29.72
N THR A 531 -6.76 -2.41 30.13
CA THR A 531 -8.22 -2.57 30.30
C THR A 531 -8.69 -1.74 31.48
N TYR A 532 -9.85 -1.09 31.32
CA TYR A 532 -10.49 -0.34 32.39
C TYR A 532 -12.01 -0.46 32.30
N GLN A 533 -12.67 -0.44 33.48
CA GLN A 533 -14.12 -0.67 33.58
C GLN A 533 -14.91 0.48 32.97
N LYS A 534 -14.58 1.71 33.35
CA LYS A 534 -15.30 2.90 32.93
C LYS A 534 -14.46 4.15 33.16
N ILE A 535 -14.51 5.08 32.24
CA ILE A 535 -14.07 6.46 32.41
C ILE A 535 -15.27 7.36 32.09
N GLU A 536 -15.70 8.15 33.03
CA GLU A 536 -16.76 9.16 32.90
C GLU A 536 -16.11 10.51 32.61
N PHE A 537 -16.53 11.19 31.55
CA PHE A 537 -15.91 12.46 31.18
C PHE A 537 -16.18 13.58 32.18
N ARG A 538 -17.21 13.41 33.02
CA ARG A 538 -17.52 14.32 34.13
C ARG A 538 -16.46 14.32 35.23
N GLU A 539 -15.61 13.30 35.28
CA GLU A 539 -14.49 13.20 36.21
C GLU A 539 -13.21 13.89 35.72
N PHE A 540 -13.21 14.38 34.49
CA PHE A 540 -12.06 15.10 33.96
C PHE A 540 -11.97 16.50 34.58
N ASP A 541 -10.75 16.87 34.98
CA ASP A 541 -10.42 18.22 35.37
C ASP A 541 -10.25 19.09 34.12
N ILE A 542 -11.28 19.84 33.77
CA ILE A 542 -11.33 20.75 32.63
C ILE A 542 -11.61 22.19 33.15
N PRO A 543 -10.61 23.07 33.10
CA PRO A 543 -10.76 24.44 33.60
C PRO A 543 -11.58 25.30 32.63
N GLU A 544 -12.04 26.47 33.14
CA GLU A 544 -12.55 27.52 32.27
C GLU A 544 -11.41 28.11 31.41
N PRO A 545 -11.68 28.54 30.18
CA PRO A 545 -13.01 28.65 29.53
C PRO A 545 -13.50 27.35 28.88
N TYR A 546 -12.71 26.27 28.88
CA TYR A 546 -12.99 25.00 28.18
C TYR A 546 -14.22 24.27 28.75
N ALA A 547 -14.41 24.31 30.06
CA ALA A 547 -15.53 23.65 30.74
C ALA A 547 -16.89 24.13 30.21
N THR A 548 -17.05 25.44 30.00
CA THR A 548 -18.25 26.03 29.41
C THR A 548 -18.56 25.44 28.01
N VAL A 549 -17.56 25.18 27.19
CA VAL A 549 -17.76 24.57 25.86
C VAL A 549 -18.15 23.09 26.00
N TRP A 550 -17.53 22.35 26.93
CA TRP A 550 -17.83 20.95 27.21
C TRP A 550 -19.28 20.77 27.71
N GLU A 551 -19.75 21.62 28.61
CA GLU A 551 -21.15 21.59 29.05
C GLU A 551 -22.12 21.89 27.90
N ARG A 552 -21.86 22.92 27.12
CA ARG A 552 -22.71 23.30 25.97
C ARG A 552 -22.80 22.21 24.90
N GLN A 553 -21.73 21.42 24.69
CA GLN A 553 -21.68 20.36 23.71
C GLN A 553 -21.99 18.98 24.29
N HIS A 554 -22.41 18.88 25.55
CA HIS A 554 -22.73 17.64 26.24
C HIS A 554 -21.55 16.63 26.29
N VAL A 555 -20.31 17.13 26.26
CA VAL A 555 -19.11 16.29 26.29
C VAL A 555 -18.93 15.62 27.65
N PHE A 556 -19.30 16.30 28.74
CA PHE A 556 -19.26 15.73 30.10
C PHE A 556 -20.23 14.56 30.31
N ASP A 557 -21.22 14.38 29.42
CA ASP A 557 -22.18 13.27 29.52
C ASP A 557 -21.67 11.98 28.87
N LEU A 558 -20.50 12.04 28.23
CA LEU A 558 -19.86 10.91 27.59
C LEU A 558 -19.20 9.96 28.59
N GLN A 559 -19.10 8.71 28.20
CA GLN A 559 -18.39 7.67 28.95
C GLN A 559 -17.79 6.62 28.00
N VAL A 560 -16.76 5.93 28.41
CA VAL A 560 -16.10 4.89 27.63
C VAL A 560 -15.51 3.81 28.52
N SER A 561 -15.43 2.58 28.01
CA SER A 561 -14.81 1.44 28.65
C SER A 561 -13.85 0.71 27.71
N ASN A 562 -12.91 -0.03 28.29
CA ASN A 562 -11.97 -0.91 27.56
C ASN A 562 -11.93 -2.27 28.28
N LEU A 563 -12.85 -3.16 27.95
CA LEU A 563 -13.06 -4.41 28.72
C LEU A 563 -12.32 -5.62 28.14
N GLU A 564 -12.02 -5.61 26.83
CA GLU A 564 -11.57 -6.83 26.14
C GLU A 564 -10.04 -7.01 26.20
N THR A 565 -9.28 -6.06 25.68
CA THR A 565 -7.82 -6.17 25.57
C THR A 565 -7.12 -4.83 25.81
N SER A 566 -5.88 -4.88 26.34
CA SER A 566 -5.00 -3.70 26.30
C SER A 566 -4.74 -3.28 24.84
N ARG A 567 -4.62 -1.97 24.61
CA ARG A 567 -4.37 -1.37 23.28
C ARG A 567 -3.12 -0.52 23.33
N ARG A 568 -2.58 -0.17 22.17
CA ARG A 568 -1.49 0.79 22.01
C ARG A 568 -1.93 1.92 21.11
N ASN A 569 -1.66 3.14 21.53
CA ASN A 569 -1.92 4.33 20.74
C ASN A 569 -0.64 5.14 20.55
N ASN A 570 -0.47 5.68 19.35
CA ASN A 570 0.66 6.51 18.98
C ASN A 570 0.42 7.95 19.45
N TYR A 571 1.46 8.58 20.01
CA TYR A 571 1.45 9.98 20.39
C TYR A 571 2.78 10.63 20.00
N SER A 572 2.73 11.67 19.18
CA SER A 572 3.92 12.39 18.70
C SER A 572 4.53 13.21 19.81
N LEU A 573 5.87 13.22 19.86
CA LEU A 573 6.64 13.94 20.87
C LEU A 573 6.70 15.44 20.51
N ALA A 574 6.35 16.28 21.48
CA ALA A 574 6.46 17.74 21.37
C ALA A 574 7.75 18.29 22.01
N SER A 575 8.49 17.46 22.74
CA SER A 575 9.69 17.83 23.45
C SER A 575 10.87 18.14 22.53
N ASN A 576 11.78 19.01 23.01
CA ASN A 576 13.11 19.12 22.45
C ASN A 576 13.94 17.88 22.84
N ALA A 577 14.41 17.15 21.84
CA ALA A 577 15.14 15.88 22.04
C ALA A 577 16.47 16.01 22.80
N VAL A 578 17.06 17.19 22.85
CA VAL A 578 18.38 17.45 23.44
C VAL A 578 18.29 18.14 24.80
N THR A 579 17.45 19.18 24.91
CA THR A 579 17.43 20.05 26.10
C THR A 579 16.36 19.66 27.12
N GLU A 580 15.26 19.04 26.66
CA GLU A 580 14.15 18.64 27.55
C GLU A 580 14.32 17.16 27.99
N ARG A 581 14.32 16.91 29.29
CA ARG A 581 14.36 15.56 29.85
C ARG A 581 12.98 14.91 29.88
N GLN A 582 11.96 15.73 30.07
CA GLN A 582 10.56 15.30 30.13
C GLN A 582 9.99 15.15 28.74
N LEU A 583 9.15 14.14 28.57
CA LEU A 583 8.45 13.88 27.31
C LEU A 583 7.11 14.60 27.35
N LYS A 584 6.86 15.46 26.39
CA LYS A 584 5.61 16.21 26.23
C LYS A 584 4.82 15.64 25.05
N PHE A 585 3.53 15.45 25.27
CA PHE A 585 2.59 14.98 24.25
C PHE A 585 1.38 15.91 24.21
N ASN A 586 0.90 16.28 23.02
CA ASN A 586 -0.35 16.99 22.87
C ASN A 586 -1.45 16.00 22.52
N VAL A 587 -2.23 15.60 23.51
CA VAL A 587 -3.27 14.58 23.37
C VAL A 587 -4.60 15.25 23.07
N ARG A 588 -5.21 14.97 21.91
CA ARG A 588 -6.57 15.39 21.60
C ARG A 588 -7.55 14.29 22.01
N ILE A 589 -8.60 14.65 22.77
CA ILE A 589 -9.69 13.73 23.05
C ILE A 589 -10.53 13.49 21.79
N ALA A 590 -10.76 12.22 21.47
CA ALA A 590 -11.63 11.83 20.37
C ALA A 590 -13.08 11.73 20.89
N THR A 591 -13.88 12.72 20.61
CA THR A 591 -15.34 12.71 20.88
C THR A 591 -16.08 12.16 19.66
N PRO A 592 -17.29 11.57 19.84
CA PRO A 592 -18.14 11.19 18.72
C PRO A 592 -18.40 12.37 17.78
N PRO A 593 -18.33 12.16 16.45
CA PRO A 593 -18.73 13.21 15.51
C PRO A 593 -20.21 13.59 15.71
N PRO A 594 -20.62 14.83 15.46
CA PRO A 594 -21.99 15.25 15.60
C PRO A 594 -22.96 14.37 14.79
N GLY A 595 -23.99 13.82 15.45
CA GLY A 595 -25.00 12.98 14.84
C GLY A 595 -24.60 11.53 14.57
N GLN A 596 -23.44 11.08 15.03
CA GLN A 596 -23.02 9.68 14.98
C GLN A 596 -23.12 9.04 16.37
N ASP A 597 -23.73 7.84 16.41
CA ASP A 597 -23.80 7.02 17.63
C ASP A 597 -22.59 6.06 17.66
N CYS A 598 -21.46 6.59 18.14
CA CYS A 598 -20.24 5.82 18.34
C CYS A 598 -19.60 6.19 19.68
N PRO A 599 -18.85 5.28 20.34
CA PRO A 599 -18.19 5.60 21.60
C PRO A 599 -17.04 6.58 21.41
N PRO A 600 -16.67 7.34 22.46
CA PRO A 600 -15.44 8.12 22.48
C PRO A 600 -14.19 7.26 22.29
N GLY A 601 -13.08 7.89 21.86
CA GLY A 601 -11.82 7.20 21.67
C GLY A 601 -11.24 6.63 22.97
N VAL A 602 -11.07 5.31 23.02
CA VAL A 602 -10.58 4.57 24.21
C VAL A 602 -9.22 5.06 24.70
N GLY A 603 -8.25 5.22 23.79
CA GLY A 603 -6.89 5.61 24.16
C GLY A 603 -6.77 7.07 24.57
N SER A 604 -7.43 7.97 23.86
CA SER A 604 -7.41 9.40 24.19
C SER A 604 -8.14 9.69 25.51
N SER A 605 -9.22 8.96 25.81
CA SER A 605 -9.93 9.07 27.09
C SER A 605 -9.06 8.58 28.26
N TYR A 606 -8.33 7.48 28.08
CA TYR A 606 -7.36 7.00 29.07
C TYR A 606 -6.29 8.07 29.32
N ALA A 607 -5.67 8.58 28.26
CA ALA A 607 -4.63 9.59 28.39
C ALA A 607 -5.15 10.88 29.08
N PHE A 608 -6.38 11.30 28.78
CA PHE A 608 -7.03 12.45 29.44
C PHE A 608 -7.28 12.22 30.93
N ASN A 609 -7.52 10.97 31.33
CA ASN A 609 -7.81 10.59 32.73
C ASN A 609 -6.58 10.49 33.61
N LEU A 610 -5.38 10.42 33.04
CA LEU A 610 -4.13 10.29 33.77
C LEU A 610 -3.92 11.50 34.71
N LYS A 611 -3.43 11.22 35.92
CA LYS A 611 -3.17 12.21 36.96
C LYS A 611 -1.69 12.22 37.34
N ALA A 612 -1.19 13.33 37.84
CA ALA A 612 0.18 13.43 38.32
C ALA A 612 0.48 12.32 39.32
N GLY A 613 1.58 11.60 39.12
CA GLY A 613 2.01 10.43 39.89
C GLY A 613 1.61 9.08 39.31
N ASP A 614 0.67 9.00 38.35
CA ASP A 614 0.33 7.76 37.65
C ASP A 614 1.52 7.24 36.84
N GLU A 615 1.58 5.92 36.67
CA GLU A 615 2.61 5.27 35.88
C GLU A 615 2.03 4.76 34.55
N VAL A 616 2.77 4.98 33.46
CA VAL A 616 2.39 4.59 32.12
C VAL A 616 3.53 3.83 31.46
N THR A 617 3.20 2.72 30.81
CA THR A 617 4.16 2.00 29.96
C THR A 617 4.18 2.63 28.57
N ALA A 618 5.36 3.03 28.12
CA ALA A 618 5.59 3.56 26.78
C ALA A 618 6.62 2.73 26.04
N ILE A 619 6.48 2.65 24.72
CA ILE A 619 7.37 1.90 23.83
C ILE A 619 7.82 2.85 22.72
N GLY A 620 9.10 2.82 22.37
CA GLY A 620 9.61 3.66 21.30
C GLY A 620 11.04 4.14 21.51
N SER A 621 11.46 5.17 20.83
CA SER A 621 10.72 6.06 19.90
C SER A 621 10.58 5.44 18.50
N PHE A 622 9.60 5.91 17.74
CA PHE A 622 9.33 5.52 16.36
C PHE A 622 9.02 6.78 15.53
N GLY A 623 9.17 6.72 14.23
CA GLY A 623 8.74 7.78 13.31
C GLY A 623 9.60 7.89 12.07
N ASP A 624 9.01 8.45 11.02
CA ASP A 624 9.67 8.77 9.75
C ASP A 624 9.45 10.25 9.37
N PHE A 625 8.71 11.01 10.22
CA PHE A 625 8.43 12.42 10.00
C PHE A 625 9.60 13.27 10.51
N HIS A 626 10.71 13.27 9.76
CA HIS A 626 11.95 13.93 10.18
C HIS A 626 12.30 15.12 9.28
N ILE A 627 13.10 16.06 9.83
CA ILE A 627 13.65 17.18 9.08
C ILE A 627 14.57 16.66 7.97
N LYS A 628 14.28 17.05 6.72
CA LYS A 628 15.08 16.65 5.56
C LYS A 628 16.47 17.32 5.60
N PRO A 629 17.55 16.58 5.28
CA PRO A 629 18.91 17.11 5.36
C PRO A 629 19.26 17.98 4.13
N THR A 630 18.51 19.05 3.95
CA THR A 630 18.72 20.02 2.85
C THR A 630 18.97 21.42 3.39
N GLN A 631 19.23 22.40 2.50
CA GLN A 631 19.35 23.82 2.86
C GLN A 631 18.20 24.66 2.30
N LYS A 632 17.11 24.00 1.89
CA LYS A 632 15.94 24.70 1.34
C LYS A 632 15.20 25.48 2.43
N GLU A 633 14.45 26.49 2.01
CA GLU A 633 13.44 27.14 2.83
C GLU A 633 12.39 26.14 3.30
N MET A 634 11.86 26.31 4.51
CA MET A 634 10.88 25.43 5.13
C MET A 634 9.61 26.19 5.49
N VAL A 635 8.47 25.60 5.15
CA VAL A 635 7.17 26.07 5.55
C VAL A 635 6.47 24.99 6.36
N TYR A 636 6.20 25.27 7.61
CA TYR A 636 5.43 24.44 8.52
C TYR A 636 3.98 24.88 8.52
N ILE A 637 3.04 23.94 8.39
CA ILE A 637 1.60 24.22 8.47
C ILE A 637 0.98 23.25 9.47
N GLY A 638 0.44 23.77 10.56
CA GLY A 638 -0.08 22.99 11.67
C GLY A 638 -1.49 23.31 12.07
N GLY A 639 -2.15 22.37 12.77
CA GLY A 639 -3.46 22.58 13.37
C GLY A 639 -3.78 21.57 14.47
N GLY A 640 -4.42 22.02 15.54
CA GLY A 640 -4.78 21.15 16.65
C GLY A 640 -3.57 20.42 17.27
N ALA A 641 -3.70 19.13 17.56
CA ALA A 641 -2.63 18.33 18.17
C ALA A 641 -1.41 18.12 17.24
N GLY A 642 -1.51 18.44 15.94
CA GLY A 642 -0.37 18.47 15.01
C GLY A 642 0.72 19.48 15.39
N MET A 643 0.48 20.32 16.37
CA MET A 643 1.47 21.14 17.06
C MET A 643 2.66 20.33 17.60
N ALA A 644 2.43 19.13 18.11
CA ALA A 644 3.44 18.33 18.81
C ALA A 644 4.72 18.08 17.99
N PRO A 645 4.71 17.37 16.84
CA PRO A 645 5.92 17.11 16.10
C PRO A 645 6.50 18.36 15.44
N LEU A 646 5.67 19.35 15.09
CA LEU A 646 6.14 20.61 14.51
C LEU A 646 6.91 21.44 15.54
N ARG A 647 6.45 21.47 16.80
CA ARG A 647 7.19 22.09 17.90
C ARG A 647 8.56 21.44 18.10
N ALA A 648 8.60 20.09 18.10
CA ALA A 648 9.87 19.37 18.24
C ALA A 648 10.85 19.69 17.09
N HIS A 649 10.37 19.78 15.84
CA HIS A 649 11.19 20.17 14.69
C HIS A 649 11.75 21.58 14.83
N ILE A 650 10.89 22.53 15.19
CA ILE A 650 11.27 23.96 15.30
C ILE A 650 12.27 24.14 16.45
N ALA A 651 12.03 23.46 17.60
CA ALA A 651 12.98 23.45 18.70
C ALA A 651 14.34 22.85 18.28
N GLN A 652 14.34 21.74 17.53
CA GLN A 652 15.58 21.16 17.00
C GLN A 652 16.34 22.16 16.11
N LEU A 653 15.63 22.81 15.18
CA LEU A 653 16.25 23.75 14.23
C LEU A 653 16.90 24.96 14.90
N PHE A 654 16.22 25.56 15.89
CA PHE A 654 16.65 26.87 16.43
C PHE A 654 17.42 26.76 17.75
N GLU A 655 17.03 25.84 18.62
CA GLU A 655 17.70 25.70 19.93
C GLU A 655 18.92 24.77 19.88
N ASN A 656 18.92 23.75 18.99
CA ASN A 656 20.01 22.75 18.92
C ASN A 656 20.92 22.96 17.70
N ASP A 657 20.33 23.03 16.49
CA ASP A 657 21.10 23.05 15.24
C ASP A 657 21.51 24.48 14.85
N HIS A 658 20.95 25.52 15.47
CA HIS A 658 21.14 26.93 15.11
C HIS A 658 21.04 27.18 13.60
N SER A 659 19.98 26.65 13.01
CA SER A 659 19.76 26.61 11.56
C SER A 659 19.69 28.00 10.97
N ALA A 660 20.44 28.22 9.87
CA ALA A 660 20.37 29.43 9.07
C ALA A 660 19.26 29.38 7.99
N ARG A 661 18.53 28.29 7.88
CA ARG A 661 17.43 28.15 6.91
C ARG A 661 16.32 29.13 7.23
N LYS A 662 15.70 29.68 6.19
CA LYS A 662 14.47 30.44 6.35
C LYS A 662 13.33 29.48 6.69
N VAL A 663 12.62 29.74 7.77
CA VAL A 663 11.54 28.91 8.30
C VAL A 663 10.34 29.79 8.58
N SER A 664 9.17 29.40 8.11
CA SER A 664 7.90 29.99 8.52
C SER A 664 6.96 28.92 9.08
N TYR A 665 6.31 29.24 10.20
CA TYR A 665 5.33 28.37 10.83
C TYR A 665 3.95 29.02 10.84
N TRP A 666 3.01 28.36 10.18
CA TRP A 666 1.63 28.79 10.03
C TRP A 666 0.72 27.85 10.83
N TYR A 667 0.10 28.35 11.88
CA TYR A 667 -0.77 27.54 12.73
C TYR A 667 -2.22 27.99 12.60
N GLY A 668 -3.09 27.03 12.24
CA GLY A 668 -4.53 27.23 12.14
C GLY A 668 -5.25 26.74 13.40
N ALA A 669 -6.04 27.60 14.00
CA ALA A 669 -6.94 27.29 15.10
C ALA A 669 -8.37 27.68 14.76
N ARG A 670 -9.35 27.21 15.53
CA ARG A 670 -10.75 27.60 15.34
C ARG A 670 -11.01 28.98 15.93
N SER A 671 -10.63 29.16 17.18
CA SER A 671 -10.77 30.42 17.96
C SER A 671 -9.52 30.62 18.82
N LYS A 672 -9.40 31.76 19.49
CA LYS A 672 -8.22 32.10 20.28
C LYS A 672 -7.94 31.11 21.42
N GLN A 673 -8.97 30.55 22.03
CA GLN A 673 -8.83 29.53 23.11
C GLN A 673 -8.22 28.20 22.64
N GLU A 674 -8.11 27.99 21.33
CA GLU A 674 -7.47 26.79 20.74
C GLU A 674 -6.00 27.03 20.41
N ILE A 675 -5.44 28.21 20.68
CA ILE A 675 -4.03 28.54 20.50
C ILE A 675 -3.27 28.19 21.78
N TYR A 676 -2.16 27.47 21.63
CA TYR A 676 -1.24 27.18 22.72
C TYR A 676 0.22 27.19 22.22
N TYR A 677 1.18 27.37 23.10
CA TYR A 677 2.59 27.67 22.83
C TYR A 677 2.83 28.98 22.05
N GLU A 678 1.86 29.90 21.99
CA GLU A 678 2.01 31.18 21.28
C GLU A 678 3.24 31.95 21.77
N ASP A 679 3.38 32.14 23.09
CA ASP A 679 4.53 32.86 23.71
C ASP A 679 5.86 32.21 23.35
N TYR A 680 5.92 30.86 23.28
CA TYR A 680 7.12 30.13 22.91
C TYR A 680 7.56 30.43 21.48
N PHE A 681 6.64 30.36 20.52
CA PHE A 681 6.99 30.62 19.12
C PHE A 681 7.24 32.09 18.84
N GLN A 682 6.55 32.98 19.54
CA GLN A 682 6.81 34.44 19.44
C GLN A 682 8.20 34.78 19.97
N GLN A 683 8.61 34.23 21.11
CA GLN A 683 9.98 34.39 21.63
C GLN A 683 11.05 33.90 20.66
N LEU A 684 10.79 32.77 19.98
CA LEU A 684 11.70 32.27 18.95
C LEU A 684 11.76 33.21 17.73
N ALA A 685 10.62 33.74 17.29
CA ALA A 685 10.56 34.70 16.19
C ALA A 685 11.28 36.01 16.50
N ASP A 686 11.15 36.49 17.73
CA ASP A 686 11.87 37.70 18.20
C ASP A 686 13.38 37.47 18.30
N ALA A 687 13.82 36.24 18.61
CA ALA A 687 15.24 35.89 18.75
C ALA A 687 15.93 35.54 17.43
N HIS A 688 15.20 35.10 16.40
CA HIS A 688 15.74 34.56 15.16
C HIS A 688 15.14 35.23 13.92
N HIS A 689 15.87 36.10 13.27
CA HIS A 689 15.44 36.85 12.08
C HIS A 689 15.04 36.00 10.87
N ASN A 690 15.40 34.72 10.86
CA ASN A 690 15.09 33.72 9.84
C ASN A 690 13.92 32.81 10.23
N PHE A 691 13.22 33.10 11.34
CA PHE A 691 12.00 32.41 11.75
C PHE A 691 10.81 33.38 11.77
N ASP A 692 9.69 32.96 11.22
CA ASP A 692 8.43 33.70 11.20
C ASP A 692 7.29 32.81 11.71
N PHE A 693 6.45 33.33 12.60
CA PHE A 693 5.33 32.62 13.19
C PHE A 693 4.02 33.37 12.91
N GLN A 694 3.08 32.67 12.28
CA GLN A 694 1.80 33.21 11.85
C GLN A 694 0.63 32.39 12.37
N LEU A 695 -0.41 33.07 12.86
CA LEU A 695 -1.63 32.48 13.38
C LEU A 695 -2.82 32.83 12.50
N ALA A 696 -3.72 31.88 12.30
CA ALA A 696 -4.98 32.10 11.61
C ALA A 696 -6.15 31.47 12.38
N LEU A 697 -7.28 32.19 12.50
CA LEU A 697 -8.50 31.67 13.11
C LEU A 697 -9.57 31.46 12.05
N SER A 698 -10.13 30.23 12.01
CA SER A 698 -11.18 29.88 11.04
C SER A 698 -12.58 30.30 11.50
N ASP A 699 -12.78 30.48 12.82
CA ASP A 699 -14.07 30.82 13.43
C ASP A 699 -13.82 31.60 14.73
N PRO A 700 -13.22 32.82 14.64
CA PRO A 700 -12.93 33.66 15.82
C PRO A 700 -14.21 34.03 16.54
N LEU A 701 -14.22 34.00 17.88
CA LEU A 701 -15.32 34.42 18.71
C LEU A 701 -15.34 35.99 18.79
N GLU A 702 -16.50 36.56 19.00
CA GLU A 702 -16.63 38.04 19.16
C GLU A 702 -15.73 38.58 20.29
N ASP A 703 -15.62 37.82 21.39
CA ASP A 703 -14.81 38.17 22.55
C ASP A 703 -13.30 37.98 22.35
N ASP A 704 -12.87 37.27 21.27
CA ASP A 704 -11.44 37.06 20.95
C ASP A 704 -10.74 38.38 20.62
N ASN A 705 -11.47 39.40 20.18
CA ASN A 705 -10.94 40.69 19.69
C ASN A 705 -9.79 40.47 18.70
N TRP A 706 -9.97 39.50 17.80
CA TRP A 706 -8.93 39.03 16.89
C TRP A 706 -8.65 40.00 15.75
N THR A 707 -7.39 40.34 15.57
CA THR A 707 -6.93 41.27 14.51
C THR A 707 -5.96 40.60 13.52
N GLY A 708 -5.63 39.31 13.72
CA GLY A 708 -4.77 38.55 12.83
C GLY A 708 -5.51 37.97 11.64
N HIS A 709 -4.88 36.97 10.99
CA HIS A 709 -5.46 36.32 9.83
C HIS A 709 -6.74 35.54 10.19
N THR A 710 -7.72 35.57 9.27
CA THR A 710 -8.97 34.79 9.38
C THR A 710 -9.18 33.92 8.17
N GLY A 711 -9.75 32.73 8.39
CA GLY A 711 -10.01 31.72 7.36
C GLY A 711 -9.28 30.40 7.60
N PHE A 712 -9.47 29.45 6.71
CA PHE A 712 -8.76 28.17 6.79
C PHE A 712 -7.28 28.33 6.49
N ILE A 713 -6.44 27.65 7.25
CA ILE A 713 -4.98 27.85 7.22
C ILE A 713 -4.37 27.67 5.82
N HIS A 714 -4.85 26.74 5.01
CA HIS A 714 -4.34 26.53 3.65
C HIS A 714 -4.60 27.73 2.74
N GLU A 715 -5.77 28.39 2.86
CA GLU A 715 -6.11 29.62 2.12
C GLU A 715 -5.28 30.79 2.61
N VAL A 716 -5.11 30.90 3.93
CA VAL A 716 -4.31 31.97 4.54
C VAL A 716 -2.86 31.90 4.08
N VAL A 717 -2.25 30.71 4.10
CA VAL A 717 -0.87 30.50 3.63
C VAL A 717 -0.75 30.79 2.13
N LEU A 718 -1.74 30.36 1.34
CA LEU A 718 -1.76 30.63 -0.11
C LEU A 718 -1.71 32.12 -0.39
N ILE A 719 -2.69 32.86 0.13
CA ILE A 719 -2.90 34.29 -0.16
C ILE A 719 -1.79 35.17 0.41
N ASN A 720 -1.37 34.90 1.66
CA ASN A 720 -0.45 35.81 2.36
C ASN A 720 1.03 35.45 2.17
N TYR A 721 1.33 34.27 1.61
CA TYR A 721 2.72 33.83 1.44
C TYR A 721 3.03 33.23 0.07
N LEU A 722 2.31 32.19 -0.35
CA LEU A 722 2.72 31.40 -1.51
C LEU A 722 2.43 32.06 -2.86
N GLU A 723 1.36 32.86 -2.99
CA GLU A 723 1.07 33.59 -4.25
C GLU A 723 2.13 34.64 -4.57
N ALA A 724 2.71 35.29 -3.55
CA ALA A 724 3.79 36.25 -3.72
C ALA A 724 5.19 35.62 -3.71
N HIS A 725 5.30 34.32 -3.43
CA HIS A 725 6.57 33.65 -3.31
C HIS A 725 7.23 33.43 -4.68
N PRO A 726 8.52 33.83 -4.87
CA PRO A 726 9.16 33.80 -6.18
C PRO A 726 9.28 32.37 -6.77
N ASN A 727 9.39 31.34 -5.92
CA ASN A 727 9.51 29.96 -6.35
C ASN A 727 8.98 28.98 -5.29
N PRO A 728 7.66 28.76 -5.15
CA PRO A 728 7.09 27.83 -4.19
C PRO A 728 7.60 26.38 -4.40
N LYS A 729 8.00 26.04 -5.63
CA LYS A 729 8.53 24.69 -5.98
C LYS A 729 9.94 24.42 -5.41
N ALA A 730 10.61 25.40 -4.82
CA ALA A 730 11.91 25.22 -4.18
C ALA A 730 11.80 25.06 -2.66
N VAL A 731 10.61 25.22 -2.08
CA VAL A 731 10.34 25.17 -0.64
C VAL A 731 10.06 23.73 -0.18
N GLU A 732 10.42 23.41 1.05
CA GLU A 732 10.02 22.18 1.73
C GLU A 732 8.85 22.46 2.68
N PHE A 733 7.84 21.60 2.64
CA PHE A 733 6.64 21.73 3.43
C PHE A 733 6.54 20.60 4.46
N TYR A 734 6.19 20.98 5.70
CA TYR A 734 5.96 20.06 6.82
C TYR A 734 4.57 20.29 7.37
N LEU A 735 3.70 19.29 7.20
CA LEU A 735 2.28 19.42 7.52
C LEU A 735 1.93 18.49 8.67
N CYS A 736 1.21 18.97 9.69
CA CYS A 736 0.68 18.09 10.72
C CYS A 736 -0.61 18.65 11.33
N GLY A 737 -1.66 17.81 11.38
CA GLY A 737 -2.96 18.21 11.92
C GLY A 737 -4.11 17.34 11.42
N PRO A 738 -5.35 17.82 11.53
CA PRO A 738 -6.53 17.07 11.09
C PRO A 738 -6.43 16.63 9.62
N PRO A 739 -6.88 15.41 9.26
CA PRO A 739 -6.77 14.87 7.90
C PRO A 739 -7.32 15.81 6.81
N MET A 740 -8.45 16.47 7.08
CA MET A 740 -9.04 17.42 6.13
C MET A 740 -8.14 18.65 5.89
N MET A 741 -7.42 19.12 6.91
CA MET A 741 -6.46 20.22 6.77
C MET A 741 -5.26 19.79 5.94
N VAL A 742 -4.67 18.64 6.25
CA VAL A 742 -3.52 18.08 5.51
C VAL A 742 -3.89 17.88 4.04
N LYS A 743 -5.07 17.31 3.76
CA LYS A 743 -5.61 17.15 2.41
C LYS A 743 -5.78 18.47 1.66
N ALA A 744 -6.35 19.49 2.31
CA ALA A 744 -6.52 20.81 1.72
C ALA A 744 -5.16 21.45 1.38
N CYS A 745 -4.19 21.36 2.30
CA CYS A 745 -2.83 21.87 2.10
C CYS A 745 -2.11 21.12 0.96
N THR A 746 -2.15 19.79 0.94
CA THR A 746 -1.50 19.01 -0.12
C THR A 746 -2.11 19.26 -1.50
N THR A 747 -3.44 19.41 -1.57
CA THR A 747 -4.16 19.79 -2.80
C THR A 747 -3.73 21.16 -3.30
N MET A 748 -3.67 22.15 -2.43
CA MET A 748 -3.20 23.51 -2.74
C MET A 748 -1.75 23.50 -3.24
N LEU A 749 -0.86 22.78 -2.56
CA LEU A 749 0.56 22.68 -2.94
C LEU A 749 0.75 21.99 -4.29
N ALA A 750 -0.03 20.95 -4.58
CA ALA A 750 -0.04 20.29 -5.89
C ALA A 750 -0.47 21.25 -7.02
N GLN A 751 -1.48 22.09 -6.79
CA GLN A 751 -1.91 23.13 -7.75
C GLN A 751 -0.81 24.16 -8.03
N LEU A 752 0.04 24.46 -7.05
CA LEU A 752 1.22 25.30 -7.21
C LEU A 752 2.39 24.56 -7.89
N GLY A 753 2.24 23.26 -8.14
CA GLY A 753 3.25 22.41 -8.78
C GLY A 753 4.42 22.03 -7.86
N VAL A 754 4.19 22.02 -6.54
CA VAL A 754 5.13 21.46 -5.54
C VAL A 754 5.11 19.95 -5.68
N SER A 755 6.28 19.31 -5.69
CA SER A 755 6.38 17.86 -5.80
C SER A 755 6.18 17.18 -4.44
N ASP A 756 5.62 15.95 -4.43
CA ASP A 756 5.41 15.18 -3.20
C ASP A 756 6.70 14.96 -2.41
N GLY A 757 7.82 14.80 -3.09
CA GLY A 757 9.14 14.70 -2.44
C GLY A 757 9.54 15.94 -1.63
N GLN A 758 8.85 17.07 -1.76
CA GLN A 758 9.08 18.31 -0.97
C GLN A 758 8.09 18.45 0.18
N ILE A 759 7.05 17.61 0.22
CA ILE A 759 6.04 17.60 1.27
C ILE A 759 6.35 16.44 2.22
N ALA A 760 6.41 16.73 3.51
CA ALA A 760 6.40 15.75 4.59
C ALA A 760 5.15 16.01 5.43
N PHE A 761 4.41 14.98 5.78
CA PHE A 761 3.23 15.13 6.62
C PHE A 761 3.06 13.97 7.59
N ASP A 762 2.37 14.25 8.72
CA ASP A 762 1.93 13.29 9.71
C ASP A 762 0.45 13.57 10.01
N GLU A 763 -0.38 12.52 10.04
CA GLU A 763 -1.84 12.61 10.23
C GLU A 763 -2.26 11.90 11.52
N PHE A 764 -3.27 12.44 12.23
CA PHE A 764 -3.80 11.86 13.48
C PHE A 764 -5.25 11.41 13.34
#